data_0372751fb74a373c68a10dc4a5c15f58
#
_entry.id   0372751fb74a373c68a10dc4a5c15f58
#
_cell.length_a   1.000
_cell.length_b   1.000
_cell.length_c   1.000
_cell.angle_alpha   90.00
_cell.angle_beta   90.00
_cell.angle_gamma   90.00
#
_symmetry.space_group_name_H-M   'P 1'
#
loop_
_entity.id
_entity.type
_entity.pdbx_description
1 polymer ?
#
loop_
_entity_poly.entity_id
_entity_poly.type
_entity_poly.pdbx_seq_one_letter_code
_entity_poly.pdbx_strand_id
1 'polypeptide(L)'
;MTNRREVPGIRKYDGPAGGWGALRATADAVRTQMETIEAPIVLMRTNQPDGFDCPGCAWPDKEHKSTFQFCENGAKAVTWEATTKRVTPEFFAANTVSSLLRMSDYELENMGRLTHPLVYDRATDTFRAIEWDDAFARIGEVLRALPPDQVEFYTSGRASNEAAYLYQLFARELGTNNFPDCSNMCHEPTSVGLPQSIGIGKGTVSLEDFDHCELIISIGHNPGTNHPRMMGTLHECARRNVPIIVFNPLRERALERFADPQDMIEMASFGSTRIASTYYQVDAGGDAAALKGIMKALLQLEAERGNVLDRDFIAQHTNGFDAFSADLEATSWDDIERASGLSQAQLEQVALAYAKSNATIVTYGMGVTQHNKGTATVRLIADLLLMRGNIGKPGAGVCPLRGHSNVQGNRTVGITEKPSAEFLKKIEDVCGFTPPAHHGHDAVQAMQAMIDGTAKALLCLGGNFAVALPDPEQSFPAMAKLDLSVHLGTKLNRSHLLVAKETFVLPVLGRTELDMQATGRQSITVEDSMSMVHASAGKLKPASDQLRSEPAIVAGIAHATLPASKVAWLDLIDDYDRIRDLIDRTVPGFEAFNERIRTPGGFRLPLPPTERVWPTPTGKAMFSVYKGVKEDADVLGAEQVLRLITLRSHDQYNTTIYGLDDRYRGVFGRRDVLFMNPADLAKYGLEHGDLVDIETVTASGRALRLEKITAIEYDIAPGSVGAYYPEANVLVPLDYIDKESGTPSYKSVPVRVARSAVV
;
A
#
# COMPACT_ATOMS: atom_id res chain seq x y z
N MET A 1 -16.09 -35.72 -14.59
CA MET A 1 -14.77 -35.11 -14.30
C MET A 1 -14.11 -34.97 -15.65
N THR A 2 -14.16 -33.77 -16.20
CA THR A 2 -13.42 -33.42 -17.44
C THR A 2 -11.94 -33.54 -17.12
N ASN A 3 -11.22 -34.25 -17.97
CA ASN A 3 -9.77 -34.46 -17.88
C ASN A 3 -9.09 -33.10 -18.02
N ARG A 4 -8.88 -32.36 -16.92
CA ARG A 4 -8.19 -31.06 -16.94
C ARG A 4 -6.76 -31.28 -17.40
N ARG A 5 -6.32 -30.51 -18.39
CA ARG A 5 -4.91 -30.47 -18.80
C ARG A 5 -4.08 -30.09 -17.58
N GLU A 6 -3.09 -30.90 -17.22
CA GLU A 6 -2.15 -30.56 -16.16
C GLU A 6 -1.21 -29.44 -16.63
N VAL A 7 -1.10 -28.38 -15.81
CA VAL A 7 -0.19 -27.25 -16.07
C VAL A 7 0.89 -27.29 -15.00
N PRO A 8 2.18 -27.34 -15.39
CA PRO A 8 3.27 -27.32 -14.41
C PRO A 8 3.19 -26.10 -13.45
N GLY A 9 3.31 -26.37 -12.16
CA GLY A 9 3.20 -25.33 -11.13
C GLY A 9 1.78 -24.88 -10.79
N ILE A 10 0.74 -25.46 -11.41
CA ILE A 10 -0.66 -25.13 -11.06
C ILE A 10 -1.33 -26.34 -10.44
N ARG A 11 -1.83 -26.16 -9.21
CA ARG A 11 -2.57 -27.19 -8.47
C ARG A 11 -3.58 -26.56 -7.52
N LYS A 12 -4.77 -27.12 -7.43
CA LYS A 12 -5.80 -26.62 -6.54
C LYS A 12 -5.36 -26.68 -5.08
N TYR A 13 -5.62 -25.60 -4.35
CA TYR A 13 -5.42 -25.54 -2.90
C TYR A 13 -6.79 -25.63 -2.19
N ASP A 14 -7.00 -26.69 -1.41
CA ASP A 14 -8.27 -26.94 -0.71
C ASP A 14 -8.16 -26.71 0.81
N GLY A 15 -6.96 -26.43 1.34
CA GLY A 15 -6.73 -26.11 2.75
C GLY A 15 -7.26 -24.73 3.16
N PRO A 16 -7.41 -24.45 4.46
CA PRO A 16 -7.70 -23.12 4.96
C PRO A 16 -6.48 -22.20 4.78
N ALA A 17 -6.69 -20.88 4.79
CA ALA A 17 -5.60 -19.95 4.99
C ALA A 17 -5.08 -20.04 6.44
N GLY A 18 -3.82 -19.66 6.68
CA GLY A 18 -3.18 -19.78 7.98
C GLY A 18 -2.79 -21.22 8.34
N GLY A 19 -3.07 -21.65 9.57
CA GLY A 19 -2.89 -23.00 10.08
C GLY A 19 -1.47 -23.57 9.92
N TRP A 20 -1.38 -24.89 9.77
CA TRP A 20 -0.11 -25.60 9.58
C TRP A 20 0.67 -25.15 8.33
N GLY A 21 -0.04 -24.66 7.31
CA GLY A 21 0.56 -24.12 6.10
C GLY A 21 1.40 -22.87 6.40
N ALA A 22 0.89 -21.97 7.24
CA ALA A 22 1.60 -20.76 7.66
C ALA A 22 2.81 -21.08 8.53
N LEU A 23 2.70 -22.04 9.47
CA LEU A 23 3.83 -22.46 10.30
C LEU A 23 4.96 -23.08 9.46
N ARG A 24 4.62 -23.91 8.48
CA ARG A 24 5.60 -24.51 7.55
C ARG A 24 6.28 -23.44 6.73
N ALA A 25 5.54 -22.50 6.14
CA ALA A 25 6.11 -21.42 5.33
C ALA A 25 7.01 -20.48 6.17
N THR A 26 6.65 -20.22 7.42
CA THR A 26 7.50 -19.48 8.38
C THR A 26 8.81 -20.23 8.65
N ALA A 27 8.74 -21.54 8.92
CA ALA A 27 9.93 -22.36 9.15
C ALA A 27 10.85 -22.42 7.91
N ASP A 28 10.27 -22.50 6.70
CA ASP A 28 11.04 -22.48 5.45
C ASP A 28 11.70 -21.11 5.21
N ALA A 29 11.02 -20.00 5.52
CA ALA A 29 11.59 -18.66 5.43
C ALA A 29 12.78 -18.49 6.39
N VAL A 30 12.65 -18.94 7.63
CA VAL A 30 13.76 -18.95 8.61
C VAL A 30 14.94 -19.76 8.06
N ARG A 31 14.69 -21.00 7.63
CA ARG A 31 15.75 -21.92 7.17
C ARG A 31 16.51 -21.38 5.96
N THR A 32 15.85 -20.64 5.06
CA THR A 32 16.44 -20.15 3.81
C THR A 32 17.13 -18.81 3.92
N GLN A 33 16.78 -18.02 4.94
CA GLN A 33 17.25 -16.64 5.08
C GLN A 33 18.17 -16.41 6.28
N MET A 34 17.97 -17.11 7.40
CA MET A 34 18.65 -16.83 8.66
C MET A 34 19.37 -18.06 9.23
N GLU A 35 20.31 -17.81 10.14
CA GLU A 35 20.79 -18.84 11.04
C GLU A 35 19.70 -19.20 12.06
N THR A 36 19.53 -20.50 12.30
CA THR A 36 18.38 -21.02 13.08
C THR A 36 18.38 -20.60 14.55
N ILE A 37 19.53 -20.13 15.09
CA ILE A 37 19.68 -19.77 16.52
C ILE A 37 19.12 -18.36 16.79
N GLU A 38 19.29 -17.41 15.87
CA GLU A 38 18.84 -16.01 16.07
C GLU A 38 17.38 -15.79 15.68
N ALA A 39 16.85 -16.61 14.76
CA ALA A 39 15.53 -16.43 14.20
C ALA A 39 14.37 -16.43 15.23
N PRO A 40 14.32 -17.35 16.22
CA PRO A 40 13.27 -17.32 17.25
C PRO A 40 13.29 -16.01 18.06
N ILE A 41 14.49 -15.53 18.40
CA ILE A 41 14.66 -14.29 19.20
C ILE A 41 14.12 -13.11 18.42
N VAL A 42 14.45 -13.00 17.13
CA VAL A 42 14.01 -11.91 16.26
C VAL A 42 12.50 -11.93 16.07
N LEU A 43 11.92 -13.09 15.77
CA LEU A 43 10.48 -13.22 15.59
C LEU A 43 9.70 -12.93 16.88
N MET A 44 10.19 -13.31 18.05
CA MET A 44 9.58 -12.98 19.34
C MET A 44 9.67 -11.50 19.71
N ARG A 45 10.54 -10.72 19.06
CA ARG A 45 10.67 -9.27 19.25
C ARG A 45 9.88 -8.44 18.25
N THR A 46 9.31 -9.10 17.23
CA THR A 46 8.50 -8.44 16.22
C THR A 46 7.18 -7.95 16.82
N ASN A 47 6.87 -6.67 16.62
CA ASN A 47 5.68 -5.97 17.14
C ASN A 47 5.52 -6.07 18.66
N GLN A 48 6.61 -6.11 19.41
CA GLN A 48 6.62 -6.10 20.86
C GLN A 48 7.02 -4.71 21.40
N PRO A 49 6.56 -4.30 22.59
CA PRO A 49 6.83 -2.96 23.13
C PRO A 49 8.31 -2.61 23.26
N ASP A 50 9.16 -3.60 23.54
CA ASP A 50 10.62 -3.47 23.64
C ASP A 50 11.36 -4.00 22.41
N GLY A 51 10.63 -4.23 21.32
CA GLY A 51 11.10 -4.78 20.05
C GLY A 51 11.07 -3.78 18.91
N PHE A 52 10.79 -4.30 17.73
CA PHE A 52 10.69 -3.51 16.50
C PHE A 52 9.41 -3.86 15.73
N ASP A 53 8.92 -2.88 14.98
CA ASP A 53 7.78 -3.08 14.11
C ASP A 53 8.15 -3.89 12.88
N CYS A 54 7.28 -4.84 12.53
CA CYS A 54 7.38 -5.56 11.29
C CYS A 54 7.44 -4.59 10.10
N PRO A 55 8.41 -4.72 9.18
CA PRO A 55 8.50 -3.86 7.99
C PRO A 55 7.41 -4.17 6.95
N GLY A 56 6.43 -5.01 7.26
CA GLY A 56 5.31 -5.38 6.41
C GLY A 56 4.19 -4.34 6.39
N CYS A 57 3.00 -4.74 6.83
CA CYS A 57 1.79 -3.92 6.78
C CYS A 57 1.62 -3.02 8.01
N ALA A 58 0.69 -2.06 7.89
CA ALA A 58 0.33 -1.11 8.95
C ALA A 58 -0.85 -1.60 9.83
N TRP A 59 -1.02 -2.91 10.06
CA TRP A 59 -2.05 -3.40 10.98
C TRP A 59 -1.62 -3.15 12.43
N PRO A 60 -2.50 -2.57 13.27
CA PRO A 60 -2.17 -2.20 14.66
C PRO A 60 -1.88 -3.39 15.56
N ASP A 61 -1.32 -3.09 16.71
CA ASP A 61 -1.08 -4.05 17.79
C ASP A 61 -2.20 -4.03 18.83
N LYS A 62 -2.55 -5.20 19.38
CA LYS A 62 -3.46 -5.28 20.54
C LYS A 62 -2.75 -4.82 21.82
N GLU A 63 -3.50 -4.20 22.75
CA GLU A 63 -2.96 -3.83 24.07
C GLU A 63 -2.41 -5.03 24.84
N HIS A 64 -3.18 -6.13 24.87
CA HIS A 64 -2.74 -7.39 25.47
C HIS A 64 -2.06 -8.25 24.43
N LYS A 65 -0.73 -8.22 24.41
CA LYS A 65 0.07 -8.91 23.40
C LYS A 65 0.28 -10.37 23.73
N SER A 66 0.10 -11.23 22.73
CA SER A 66 0.57 -12.62 22.79
C SER A 66 2.10 -12.66 22.64
N THR A 67 2.70 -13.81 22.96
CA THR A 67 4.15 -14.03 22.74
C THR A 67 4.52 -13.91 21.27
N PHE A 68 3.60 -14.23 20.37
CA PHE A 68 3.82 -14.19 18.92
C PHE A 68 2.91 -13.14 18.29
N GLN A 69 3.47 -11.99 17.92
CA GLN A 69 2.76 -10.86 17.29
C GLN A 69 3.10 -10.71 15.80
N PHE A 70 3.49 -11.78 15.16
CA PHE A 70 3.76 -11.81 13.72
C PHE A 70 2.81 -12.75 12.99
N CYS A 71 2.57 -12.47 11.72
CA CYS A 71 1.89 -13.37 10.78
C CYS A 71 2.92 -14.02 9.85
N GLU A 72 2.48 -14.94 8.99
CA GLU A 72 3.32 -15.61 8.01
C GLU A 72 4.10 -14.60 7.13
N ASN A 73 3.42 -13.61 6.54
CA ASN A 73 4.10 -12.61 5.70
C ASN A 73 4.98 -11.67 6.50
N GLY A 74 4.63 -11.38 7.77
CA GLY A 74 5.51 -10.65 8.69
C GLY A 74 6.78 -11.42 9.01
N ALA A 75 6.68 -12.72 9.27
CA ALA A 75 7.85 -13.57 9.47
C ALA A 75 8.75 -13.61 8.23
N LYS A 76 8.16 -13.73 7.02
CA LYS A 76 8.92 -13.65 5.77
C LYS A 76 9.60 -12.30 5.60
N ALA A 77 8.92 -11.19 5.87
CA ALA A 77 9.49 -9.84 5.79
C ALA A 77 10.66 -9.65 6.74
N VAL A 78 10.51 -10.08 7.99
CA VAL A 78 11.53 -9.98 9.04
C VAL A 78 12.74 -10.84 8.71
N THR A 79 12.54 -12.11 8.32
CA THR A 79 13.64 -13.00 7.96
C THR A 79 14.35 -12.57 6.67
N TRP A 80 13.60 -11.98 5.74
CA TRP A 80 14.14 -11.42 4.50
C TRP A 80 15.06 -10.22 4.76
N GLU A 81 14.69 -9.36 5.70
CA GLU A 81 15.51 -8.23 6.12
C GLU A 81 16.72 -8.68 6.95
N ALA A 82 16.50 -9.60 7.90
CA ALA A 82 17.54 -10.13 8.79
C ALA A 82 18.40 -11.24 8.16
N THR A 83 18.36 -11.42 6.84
CA THR A 83 19.09 -12.48 6.13
C THR A 83 20.59 -12.43 6.37
N THR A 84 21.23 -13.61 6.43
CA THR A 84 22.70 -13.73 6.51
C THR A 84 23.40 -13.52 5.18
N LYS A 85 22.68 -13.48 4.05
CA LYS A 85 23.23 -13.22 2.73
C LYS A 85 23.72 -11.78 2.60
N ARG A 86 24.84 -11.58 1.90
CA ARG A 86 25.48 -10.25 1.73
C ARG A 86 25.81 -9.99 0.27
N VAL A 87 25.57 -8.76 -0.17
CA VAL A 87 25.95 -8.24 -1.49
C VAL A 87 27.09 -7.25 -1.25
N THR A 88 28.31 -7.69 -1.50
CA THR A 88 29.56 -6.97 -1.18
C THR A 88 30.11 -6.23 -2.41
N PRO A 89 31.11 -5.33 -2.26
CA PRO A 89 31.79 -4.71 -3.40
C PRO A 89 32.38 -5.70 -4.39
N GLU A 90 32.88 -6.86 -3.93
CA GLU A 90 33.45 -7.92 -4.79
C GLU A 90 32.35 -8.53 -5.69
N PHE A 91 31.12 -8.66 -5.17
CA PHE A 91 29.99 -9.10 -5.99
C PHE A 91 29.76 -8.12 -7.15
N PHE A 92 29.75 -6.82 -6.88
CA PHE A 92 29.55 -5.81 -7.91
C PHE A 92 30.73 -5.70 -8.89
N ALA A 93 31.95 -5.95 -8.44
CA ALA A 93 33.11 -6.00 -9.33
C ALA A 93 33.05 -7.17 -10.31
N ALA A 94 32.36 -8.26 -9.94
CA ALA A 94 32.19 -9.47 -10.76
C ALA A 94 30.94 -9.46 -11.64
N ASN A 95 29.99 -8.53 -11.41
CA ASN A 95 28.69 -8.49 -12.08
C ASN A 95 28.40 -7.08 -12.65
N THR A 96 28.30 -6.99 -13.97
CA THR A 96 27.93 -5.73 -14.62
C THR A 96 26.45 -5.39 -14.38
N VAL A 97 26.10 -4.10 -14.38
CA VAL A 97 24.70 -3.63 -14.27
C VAL A 97 23.86 -4.24 -15.39
N SER A 98 24.39 -4.29 -16.62
CA SER A 98 23.74 -4.93 -17.76
C SER A 98 23.46 -6.44 -17.55
N SER A 99 24.30 -7.14 -16.79
CA SER A 99 24.06 -8.54 -16.44
C SER A 99 22.98 -8.69 -15.37
N LEU A 100 22.97 -7.82 -14.35
CA LEU A 100 22.01 -7.80 -13.27
C LEU A 100 20.61 -7.41 -13.74
N LEU A 101 20.47 -6.51 -14.73
CA LEU A 101 19.19 -6.14 -15.33
C LEU A 101 18.43 -7.32 -15.98
N ARG A 102 19.13 -8.42 -16.32
CA ARG A 102 18.50 -9.64 -16.85
C ARG A 102 17.87 -10.54 -15.79
N MET A 103 18.18 -10.30 -14.52
CA MET A 103 17.62 -11.06 -13.40
C MET A 103 16.20 -10.60 -13.06
N SER A 104 15.39 -11.49 -12.51
CA SER A 104 14.09 -11.14 -11.97
C SER A 104 14.21 -10.31 -10.71
N ASP A 105 13.16 -9.57 -10.35
CA ASP A 105 13.13 -8.77 -9.11
C ASP A 105 13.28 -9.67 -7.86
N TYR A 106 12.73 -10.88 -7.90
CA TYR A 106 12.92 -11.88 -6.85
C TYR A 106 14.39 -12.27 -6.68
N GLU A 107 15.09 -12.56 -7.77
CA GLU A 107 16.51 -12.94 -7.72
C GLU A 107 17.38 -11.81 -7.19
N LEU A 108 17.16 -10.56 -7.65
CA LEU A 108 17.89 -9.38 -7.20
C LEU A 108 17.79 -9.19 -5.67
N GLU A 109 16.58 -9.20 -5.13
CA GLU A 109 16.36 -9.01 -3.69
C GLU A 109 16.84 -10.22 -2.86
N ASN A 110 16.76 -11.45 -3.40
CA ASN A 110 17.19 -12.67 -2.70
C ASN A 110 18.71 -12.80 -2.57
N MET A 111 19.49 -11.94 -3.23
CA MET A 111 20.96 -11.93 -3.07
C MET A 111 21.39 -11.50 -1.67
N GLY A 112 20.60 -10.73 -0.95
CA GLY A 112 20.87 -10.38 0.44
C GLY A 112 21.02 -8.88 0.67
N ARG A 113 21.63 -8.52 1.82
CA ARG A 113 21.82 -7.17 2.28
C ARG A 113 22.96 -6.46 1.56
N LEU A 114 22.72 -5.22 1.15
CA LEU A 114 23.78 -4.30 0.74
C LEU A 114 24.70 -4.00 1.93
N THR A 115 26.00 -3.82 1.68
CA THR A 115 26.99 -3.71 2.75
C THR A 115 27.80 -2.42 2.74
N HIS A 116 27.99 -1.79 1.60
CA HIS A 116 28.83 -0.60 1.44
C HIS A 116 28.12 0.46 0.60
N PRO A 117 28.39 1.75 0.80
CA PRO A 117 27.97 2.78 -0.13
C PRO A 117 28.66 2.58 -1.48
N LEU A 118 27.87 2.69 -2.55
CA LEU A 118 28.28 2.34 -3.90
C LEU A 118 28.04 3.51 -4.86
N VAL A 119 28.92 3.67 -5.83
CA VAL A 119 28.77 4.57 -6.96
C VAL A 119 28.95 3.79 -8.27
N TYR A 120 28.10 4.09 -9.25
CA TYR A 120 28.20 3.49 -10.58
C TYR A 120 29.40 4.00 -11.36
N ASP A 121 30.17 3.08 -11.90
CA ASP A 121 31.28 3.36 -12.81
C ASP A 121 30.88 2.96 -14.26
N ARG A 122 30.63 3.97 -15.06
CA ARG A 122 30.20 3.80 -16.45
C ARG A 122 31.25 3.13 -17.34
N ALA A 123 32.55 3.30 -17.03
CA ALA A 123 33.63 2.73 -17.84
C ALA A 123 33.67 1.20 -17.73
N THR A 124 33.29 0.64 -16.59
CA THR A 124 33.28 -0.80 -16.31
C THR A 124 31.90 -1.40 -16.30
N ASP A 125 30.84 -0.57 -16.37
CA ASP A 125 29.44 -0.99 -16.18
C ASP A 125 29.22 -1.69 -14.84
N THR A 126 29.90 -1.28 -13.78
CA THR A 126 29.83 -1.89 -12.46
C THR A 126 29.61 -0.86 -11.35
N PHE A 127 29.17 -1.28 -10.19
CA PHE A 127 29.22 -0.47 -8.98
C PHE A 127 30.56 -0.70 -8.25
N ARG A 128 31.11 0.37 -7.69
CA ARG A 128 32.29 0.34 -6.83
C ARG A 128 32.02 1.00 -5.49
N ALA A 129 32.68 0.57 -4.46
CA ALA A 129 32.59 1.21 -3.15
C ALA A 129 33.09 2.67 -3.20
N ILE A 130 32.48 3.50 -2.37
CA ILE A 130 32.84 4.90 -2.18
C ILE A 130 32.78 5.23 -0.67
N GLU A 131 33.63 6.13 -0.19
CA GLU A 131 33.52 6.61 1.19
C GLU A 131 32.27 7.48 1.38
N TRP A 132 31.66 7.46 2.58
CA TRP A 132 30.44 8.20 2.87
C TRP A 132 30.56 9.70 2.62
N ASP A 133 31.66 10.30 3.08
CA ASP A 133 31.86 11.75 2.94
C ASP A 133 32.07 12.15 1.48
N ASP A 134 32.74 11.32 0.69
CA ASP A 134 32.89 11.53 -0.77
C ASP A 134 31.54 11.40 -1.49
N ALA A 135 30.71 10.41 -1.08
CA ALA A 135 29.37 10.25 -1.64
C ALA A 135 28.50 11.46 -1.34
N PHE A 136 28.45 11.94 -0.09
CA PHE A 136 27.67 13.12 0.30
C PHE A 136 28.16 14.38 -0.40
N ALA A 137 29.48 14.61 -0.48
CA ALA A 137 30.04 15.76 -1.16
C ALA A 137 29.66 15.80 -2.64
N ARG A 138 29.75 14.68 -3.37
CA ARG A 138 29.41 14.59 -4.79
C ARG A 138 27.90 14.75 -5.02
N ILE A 139 27.06 14.10 -4.22
CA ILE A 139 25.61 14.27 -4.30
C ILE A 139 25.24 15.73 -4.05
N GLY A 140 25.80 16.34 -3.01
CA GLY A 140 25.56 17.75 -2.67
C GLY A 140 26.03 18.72 -3.75
N GLU A 141 27.15 18.45 -4.43
CA GLU A 141 27.63 19.24 -5.56
C GLU A 141 26.63 19.25 -6.72
N VAL A 142 26.14 18.07 -7.12
CA VAL A 142 25.15 17.97 -8.22
C VAL A 142 23.84 18.67 -7.83
N LEU A 143 23.33 18.45 -6.62
CA LEU A 143 22.07 19.05 -6.17
C LEU A 143 22.14 20.57 -6.10
N ARG A 144 23.27 21.16 -5.66
CA ARG A 144 23.46 22.62 -5.66
C ARG A 144 23.53 23.23 -7.05
N ALA A 145 23.90 22.46 -8.06
CA ALA A 145 23.99 22.90 -9.44
C ALA A 145 22.64 22.89 -10.18
N LEU A 146 21.65 22.18 -9.65
CA LEU A 146 20.33 22.03 -10.27
C LEU A 146 19.32 23.05 -9.70
N PRO A 147 18.41 23.57 -10.53
CA PRO A 147 17.20 24.23 -10.03
C PRO A 147 16.41 23.25 -9.12
N PRO A 148 15.92 23.69 -7.95
CA PRO A 148 15.25 22.80 -6.99
C PRO A 148 14.05 22.02 -7.56
N ASP A 149 13.27 22.64 -8.45
CA ASP A 149 12.09 22.01 -9.08
C ASP A 149 12.46 20.92 -10.11
N GLN A 150 13.74 20.72 -10.40
CA GLN A 150 14.24 19.61 -11.22
C GLN A 150 14.65 18.38 -10.40
N VAL A 151 14.43 18.42 -9.08
CA VAL A 151 14.80 17.36 -8.15
C VAL A 151 13.53 16.71 -7.59
N GLU A 152 13.46 15.38 -7.69
CA GLU A 152 12.35 14.56 -7.19
C GLU A 152 12.77 13.80 -5.93
N PHE A 153 11.94 13.85 -4.89
CA PHE A 153 12.18 13.24 -3.58
C PHE A 153 11.20 12.10 -3.31
N TYR A 154 11.47 10.90 -3.83
CA TYR A 154 10.61 9.75 -3.63
C TYR A 154 10.75 9.15 -2.22
N THR A 155 9.63 8.82 -1.58
CA THR A 155 9.58 8.20 -0.25
C THR A 155 8.83 6.88 -0.26
N SER A 156 9.49 5.83 0.24
CA SER A 156 8.84 4.54 0.50
C SER A 156 7.91 4.64 1.72
N GLY A 157 6.77 3.94 1.68
CA GLY A 157 5.87 3.83 2.83
C GLY A 157 6.44 3.05 4.04
N ARG A 158 7.71 2.68 4.03
CA ARG A 158 8.41 1.99 5.13
C ARG A 158 9.39 2.90 5.89
N ALA A 159 9.70 4.08 5.37
CA ALA A 159 10.54 5.04 6.07
C ALA A 159 9.94 5.41 7.43
N SER A 160 10.79 5.65 8.44
CA SER A 160 10.34 6.08 9.76
C SER A 160 9.80 7.52 9.74
N ASN A 161 9.06 7.92 10.79
CA ASN A 161 8.62 9.31 10.93
C ASN A 161 9.82 10.26 10.99
N GLU A 162 10.87 9.90 11.71
CA GLU A 162 12.09 10.69 11.84
C GLU A 162 12.80 10.87 10.48
N ALA A 163 12.97 9.77 9.74
CA ALA A 163 13.60 9.82 8.42
C ALA A 163 12.75 10.64 7.42
N ALA A 164 11.44 10.38 7.39
CA ALA A 164 10.51 11.09 6.51
C ALA A 164 10.43 12.59 6.83
N TYR A 165 10.44 12.94 8.13
CA TYR A 165 10.44 14.34 8.55
C TYR A 165 11.71 15.07 8.12
N LEU A 166 12.88 14.49 8.37
CA LEU A 166 14.14 15.09 7.90
C LEU A 166 14.18 15.19 6.37
N TYR A 167 13.66 14.20 5.68
CA TYR A 167 13.67 14.17 4.22
C TYR A 167 12.78 15.27 3.61
N GLN A 168 11.57 15.48 4.16
CA GLN A 168 10.73 16.59 3.71
C GLN A 168 11.32 17.95 4.08
N LEU A 169 11.97 18.05 5.24
CA LEU A 169 12.62 19.28 5.66
C LEU A 169 13.77 19.65 4.71
N PHE A 170 14.59 18.65 4.32
CA PHE A 170 15.67 18.81 3.35
C PHE A 170 15.17 19.29 1.99
N ALA A 171 14.16 18.64 1.42
CA ALA A 171 13.61 19.02 0.12
C ALA A 171 13.06 20.45 0.12
N ARG A 172 12.36 20.84 1.20
CA ARG A 172 11.79 22.18 1.33
C ARG A 172 12.85 23.26 1.58
N GLU A 173 13.90 22.96 2.32
CA GLU A 173 15.03 23.90 2.46
C GLU A 173 15.83 24.02 1.17
N LEU A 174 15.94 22.93 0.38
CA LEU A 174 16.51 22.98 -0.97
C LEU A 174 15.66 23.88 -1.89
N GLY A 175 14.32 23.91 -1.71
CA GLY A 175 13.40 24.79 -2.42
C GLY A 175 12.36 24.08 -3.29
N THR A 176 12.01 22.82 -3.00
CA THR A 176 10.99 22.08 -3.76
C THR A 176 9.96 21.37 -2.86
N ASN A 177 8.76 21.15 -3.41
CA ASN A 177 7.71 20.28 -2.85
C ASN A 177 7.48 19.03 -3.71
N ASN A 178 8.42 18.63 -4.56
CA ASN A 178 8.32 17.42 -5.39
C ASN A 178 8.48 16.18 -4.51
N PHE A 179 7.36 15.63 -4.06
CA PHE A 179 7.31 14.46 -3.19
C PHE A 179 6.51 13.32 -3.82
N PRO A 180 7.01 12.69 -4.91
CA PRO A 180 6.47 11.42 -5.31
C PRO A 180 6.58 10.44 -4.14
N ASP A 181 5.48 9.79 -3.75
CA ASP A 181 5.51 8.88 -2.62
C ASP A 181 4.68 7.61 -2.84
N CYS A 182 4.85 6.65 -1.95
CA CYS A 182 4.10 5.40 -1.99
C CYS A 182 2.59 5.63 -1.85
N SER A 183 2.12 6.67 -1.13
CA SER A 183 0.70 6.97 -0.95
C SER A 183 0.02 7.34 -2.27
N ASN A 184 0.71 8.08 -3.14
CA ASN A 184 0.21 8.45 -4.46
C ASN A 184 -0.19 7.23 -5.30
N MET A 185 0.50 6.10 -5.12
CA MET A 185 0.23 4.85 -5.84
C MET A 185 -0.65 3.86 -5.08
N CYS A 186 -1.11 4.23 -3.88
CA CYS A 186 -1.77 3.29 -2.96
C CYS A 186 -3.11 3.80 -2.44
N HIS A 187 -3.11 4.76 -1.53
CA HIS A 187 -4.28 5.26 -0.82
C HIS A 187 -4.48 6.79 -0.94
N GLU A 188 -3.93 7.42 -1.97
CA GLU A 188 -4.20 8.85 -2.23
C GLU A 188 -5.69 9.15 -2.42
N PRO A 189 -6.51 8.27 -3.07
CA PRO A 189 -7.96 8.43 -3.10
C PRO A 189 -8.61 8.55 -1.71
N THR A 190 -8.04 7.86 -0.69
CA THR A 190 -8.48 8.04 0.70
C THR A 190 -8.08 9.41 1.25
N SER A 191 -6.84 9.85 0.98
CA SER A 191 -6.32 11.15 1.43
C SER A 191 -7.02 12.34 0.76
N VAL A 192 -7.63 12.14 -0.42
CA VAL A 192 -8.41 13.15 -1.14
C VAL A 192 -9.92 13.03 -0.85
N GLY A 193 -10.48 11.82 -0.87
CA GLY A 193 -11.91 11.60 -0.77
C GLY A 193 -12.47 11.78 0.64
N LEU A 194 -11.84 11.18 1.66
CA LEU A 194 -12.33 11.29 3.03
C LEU A 194 -12.31 12.73 3.59
N PRO A 195 -11.30 13.58 3.32
CA PRO A 195 -11.34 14.98 3.74
C PRO A 195 -12.54 15.74 3.19
N GLN A 196 -12.97 15.45 1.96
CA GLN A 196 -14.16 16.06 1.36
C GLN A 196 -15.46 15.62 2.05
N SER A 197 -15.50 14.37 2.57
CA SER A 197 -16.67 13.82 3.25
C SER A 197 -16.69 14.10 4.76
N ILE A 198 -15.56 13.86 5.45
CA ILE A 198 -15.48 13.87 6.93
C ILE A 198 -14.38 14.76 7.51
N GLY A 199 -13.64 15.47 6.64
CA GLY A 199 -12.62 16.46 7.05
C GLY A 199 -11.23 15.91 7.32
N ILE A 200 -11.01 14.58 7.34
CA ILE A 200 -9.68 13.96 7.52
C ILE A 200 -9.44 12.81 6.55
N GLY A 201 -8.20 12.64 6.10
CA GLY A 201 -7.79 11.57 5.17
C GLY A 201 -7.39 10.25 5.86
N LYS A 202 -7.97 9.95 7.02
CA LYS A 202 -7.66 8.80 7.86
C LYS A 202 -8.91 8.02 8.23
N GLY A 203 -8.73 6.76 8.65
CA GLY A 203 -9.80 5.95 9.22
C GLY A 203 -10.32 6.51 10.54
N THR A 204 -11.51 6.09 10.93
CA THR A 204 -12.17 6.55 12.17
C THR A 204 -12.28 5.46 13.23
N VAL A 205 -11.89 4.23 12.92
CA VAL A 205 -11.95 3.09 13.85
C VAL A 205 -10.66 2.87 14.61
N SER A 206 -10.76 2.27 15.79
CA SER A 206 -9.67 1.65 16.54
C SER A 206 -9.72 0.14 16.42
N LEU A 207 -8.70 -0.55 16.94
CA LEU A 207 -8.72 -2.02 16.96
C LEU A 207 -9.81 -2.55 17.90
N GLU A 208 -10.08 -1.84 19.00
CA GLU A 208 -11.12 -2.15 19.98
C GLU A 208 -12.55 -2.04 19.38
N ASP A 209 -12.76 -1.19 18.36
CA ASP A 209 -14.05 -1.10 17.69
C ASP A 209 -14.47 -2.43 17.08
N PHE A 210 -13.54 -3.27 16.65
CA PHE A 210 -13.86 -4.62 16.17
C PHE A 210 -14.47 -5.52 17.25
N ASP A 211 -14.24 -5.23 18.52
CA ASP A 211 -14.86 -5.97 19.63
C ASP A 211 -16.33 -5.59 19.84
N HIS A 212 -16.76 -4.45 19.33
CA HIS A 212 -18.10 -3.88 19.50
C HIS A 212 -18.93 -3.83 18.22
N CYS A 213 -18.35 -4.16 17.06
CA CYS A 213 -19.07 -4.12 15.79
C CYS A 213 -20.14 -5.22 15.69
N GLU A 214 -21.23 -4.90 15.02
CA GLU A 214 -22.36 -5.81 14.72
C GLU A 214 -22.35 -6.29 13.27
N LEU A 215 -21.61 -5.60 12.39
CA LEU A 215 -21.46 -5.93 10.98
C LEU A 215 -20.11 -5.42 10.46
N ILE A 216 -19.45 -6.21 9.63
CA ILE A 216 -18.29 -5.79 8.85
C ILE A 216 -18.62 -5.91 7.36
N ILE A 217 -18.38 -4.84 6.61
CA ILE A 217 -18.41 -4.86 5.14
C ILE A 217 -16.96 -4.68 4.64
N SER A 218 -16.44 -5.66 3.91
CA SER A 218 -15.06 -5.64 3.39
C SER A 218 -15.07 -5.52 1.87
N ILE A 219 -14.44 -4.46 1.33
CA ILE A 219 -14.53 -4.10 -0.09
C ILE A 219 -13.12 -4.07 -0.71
N GLY A 220 -12.92 -4.82 -1.80
CA GLY A 220 -11.68 -4.74 -2.61
C GLY A 220 -10.40 -5.04 -1.82
N HIS A 221 -10.44 -5.97 -0.86
CA HIS A 221 -9.32 -6.30 0.01
C HIS A 221 -9.14 -7.81 0.18
N ASN A 222 -7.88 -8.26 0.19
CA ASN A 222 -7.49 -9.62 0.55
C ASN A 222 -6.60 -9.58 1.81
N PRO A 223 -7.17 -9.59 3.02
CA PRO A 223 -6.40 -9.49 4.25
C PRO A 223 -5.45 -10.66 4.45
N GLY A 224 -5.82 -11.87 4.03
CA GLY A 224 -4.97 -13.05 4.16
C GLY A 224 -3.62 -12.96 3.43
N THR A 225 -3.54 -12.11 2.41
CA THR A 225 -2.29 -11.83 1.69
C THR A 225 -1.66 -10.50 2.12
N ASN A 226 -2.48 -9.46 2.30
CA ASN A 226 -1.97 -8.09 2.46
C ASN A 226 -1.83 -7.66 3.93
N HIS A 227 -2.71 -8.15 4.81
CA HIS A 227 -2.75 -7.83 6.24
C HIS A 227 -3.05 -9.09 7.08
N PRO A 228 -2.20 -10.15 7.03
CA PRO A 228 -2.57 -11.43 7.62
C PRO A 228 -2.83 -11.38 9.15
N ARG A 229 -2.28 -10.39 9.88
CA ARG A 229 -2.62 -10.18 11.29
C ARG A 229 -4.09 -9.77 11.50
N MET A 230 -4.69 -9.06 10.56
CA MET A 230 -6.13 -8.75 10.57
C MET A 230 -6.99 -10.02 10.57
N MET A 231 -6.50 -11.13 10.02
CA MET A 231 -7.25 -12.37 9.99
C MET A 231 -7.60 -12.89 11.39
N GLY A 232 -6.73 -12.69 12.39
CA GLY A 232 -7.05 -13.00 13.79
C GLY A 232 -8.24 -12.19 14.31
N THR A 233 -8.28 -10.89 14.00
CA THR A 233 -9.42 -10.01 14.39
C THR A 233 -10.71 -10.43 13.68
N LEU A 234 -10.67 -10.72 12.37
CA LEU A 234 -11.85 -11.21 11.63
C LEU A 234 -12.31 -12.59 12.12
N HIS A 235 -11.37 -13.45 12.50
CA HIS A 235 -11.66 -14.75 13.10
C HIS A 235 -12.41 -14.60 14.44
N GLU A 236 -11.96 -13.71 15.32
CA GLU A 236 -12.64 -13.38 16.57
C GLU A 236 -14.05 -12.83 16.33
N CYS A 237 -14.23 -11.93 15.37
CA CYS A 237 -15.54 -11.40 14.98
C CYS A 237 -16.46 -12.53 14.45
N ALA A 238 -15.95 -13.39 13.56
CA ALA A 238 -16.72 -14.51 13.00
C ALA A 238 -17.15 -15.50 14.09
N ARG A 239 -16.29 -15.79 15.07
CA ARG A 239 -16.61 -16.65 16.23
C ARG A 239 -17.68 -16.06 17.15
N ARG A 240 -17.81 -14.75 17.21
CA ARG A 240 -18.92 -14.04 17.90
C ARG A 240 -20.18 -13.96 17.05
N ASN A 241 -20.20 -14.56 15.86
CA ASN A 241 -21.27 -14.50 14.87
C ASN A 241 -21.55 -13.09 14.33
N VAL A 242 -20.56 -12.20 14.32
CA VAL A 242 -20.66 -10.93 13.61
C VAL A 242 -20.66 -11.22 12.10
N PRO A 243 -21.68 -10.80 11.35
CA PRO A 243 -21.70 -10.98 9.91
C PRO A 243 -20.56 -10.23 9.25
N ILE A 244 -19.85 -10.90 8.34
CA ILE A 244 -18.80 -10.32 7.50
C ILE A 244 -19.24 -10.47 6.05
N ILE A 245 -19.59 -9.35 5.42
CA ILE A 245 -20.01 -9.28 4.02
C ILE A 245 -18.82 -8.85 3.18
N VAL A 246 -18.47 -9.63 2.17
CA VAL A 246 -17.30 -9.37 1.31
C VAL A 246 -17.72 -9.03 -0.10
N PHE A 247 -17.15 -7.95 -0.64
CA PHE A 247 -17.19 -7.57 -2.05
C PHE A 247 -15.79 -7.69 -2.63
N ASN A 248 -15.58 -8.66 -3.52
CA ASN A 248 -14.28 -8.88 -4.17
C ASN A 248 -14.50 -9.64 -5.49
N PRO A 249 -13.86 -9.26 -6.60
CA PRO A 249 -13.98 -9.99 -7.86
C PRO A 249 -13.48 -11.43 -7.80
N LEU A 250 -12.47 -11.71 -6.97
CA LEU A 250 -11.89 -13.05 -6.80
C LEU A 250 -12.36 -13.71 -5.52
N ARG A 251 -12.52 -15.02 -5.53
CA ARG A 251 -12.68 -15.83 -4.33
C ARG A 251 -11.33 -15.99 -3.62
N GLU A 252 -11.15 -15.26 -2.52
CA GLU A 252 -9.91 -15.26 -1.76
C GLU A 252 -9.99 -16.23 -0.58
N ARG A 253 -9.07 -17.19 -0.52
CA ARG A 253 -9.10 -18.31 0.42
C ARG A 253 -9.23 -17.90 1.88
N ALA A 254 -8.52 -16.85 2.30
CA ALA A 254 -8.54 -16.41 3.69
C ALA A 254 -9.91 -15.83 4.12
N LEU A 255 -10.62 -15.19 3.18
CA LEU A 255 -11.97 -14.69 3.43
C LEU A 255 -13.02 -15.80 3.40
N GLU A 256 -12.73 -16.94 2.80
CA GLU A 256 -13.59 -18.10 2.88
C GLU A 256 -13.38 -18.86 4.20
N ARG A 257 -12.15 -19.31 4.46
CA ARG A 257 -11.78 -20.09 5.64
C ARG A 257 -10.40 -19.76 6.14
N PHE A 258 -10.28 -19.57 7.45
CA PHE A 258 -9.04 -19.30 8.13
C PHE A 258 -8.87 -20.22 9.34
N ALA A 259 -7.68 -20.78 9.51
CA ALA A 259 -7.26 -21.47 10.73
C ALA A 259 -6.25 -20.58 11.45
N ASP A 260 -6.56 -20.19 12.68
CA ASP A 260 -5.65 -19.36 13.46
C ASP A 260 -4.48 -20.21 13.98
N PRO A 261 -3.22 -19.94 13.60
CA PRO A 261 -2.06 -20.67 14.11
C PRO A 261 -1.89 -20.57 15.64
N GLN A 262 -2.54 -19.63 16.30
CA GLN A 262 -2.51 -19.45 17.76
C GLN A 262 -3.70 -20.09 18.46
N ASP A 263 -4.73 -20.56 17.75
CA ASP A 263 -5.82 -21.36 18.32
C ASP A 263 -5.43 -22.84 18.39
N MET A 264 -5.04 -23.29 19.59
CA MET A 264 -4.59 -24.67 19.82
C MET A 264 -5.65 -25.70 19.47
N ILE A 265 -6.95 -25.37 19.59
CA ILE A 265 -8.05 -26.30 19.27
C ILE A 265 -8.19 -26.48 17.77
N GLU A 266 -8.18 -25.37 17.01
CA GLU A 266 -8.19 -25.42 15.53
C GLU A 266 -6.97 -26.17 14.99
N MET A 267 -5.79 -25.88 15.55
CA MET A 267 -4.55 -26.54 15.14
C MET A 267 -4.55 -28.05 15.42
N ALA A 268 -4.98 -28.48 16.60
CA ALA A 268 -5.02 -29.88 16.98
C ALA A 268 -6.11 -30.67 16.22
N SER A 269 -7.26 -30.04 15.95
CA SER A 269 -8.37 -30.66 15.22
C SER A 269 -8.26 -30.54 13.69
N PHE A 270 -7.27 -29.86 13.15
CA PHE A 270 -7.22 -29.45 11.75
C PHE A 270 -8.47 -28.69 11.31
N GLY A 271 -9.09 -27.98 12.25
CA GLY A 271 -10.26 -27.13 12.04
C GLY A 271 -9.96 -25.83 11.33
N SER A 272 -11.01 -25.08 11.05
CA SER A 272 -10.92 -23.70 10.54
C SER A 272 -12.26 -23.00 10.65
N THR A 273 -12.23 -21.70 10.86
CA THR A 273 -13.42 -20.85 10.95
C THR A 273 -13.79 -20.30 9.58
N ARG A 274 -15.07 -20.32 9.23
CA ARG A 274 -15.59 -19.57 8.07
C ARG A 274 -15.58 -18.09 8.42
N ILE A 275 -14.94 -17.25 7.56
CA ILE A 275 -14.81 -15.82 7.81
C ILE A 275 -15.99 -15.05 7.20
N ALA A 276 -16.14 -15.06 5.87
CA ALA A 276 -17.26 -14.38 5.23
C ALA A 276 -18.58 -15.11 5.51
N SER A 277 -19.54 -14.40 6.07
CA SER A 277 -20.92 -14.86 6.16
C SER A 277 -21.59 -14.87 4.77
N THR A 278 -21.27 -13.85 3.97
CA THR A 278 -21.74 -13.70 2.59
C THR A 278 -20.61 -13.13 1.73
N TYR A 279 -20.49 -13.62 0.49
CA TYR A 279 -19.46 -13.25 -0.46
C TYR A 279 -20.08 -12.88 -1.80
N TYR A 280 -19.92 -11.63 -2.22
CA TYR A 280 -20.37 -11.13 -3.51
C TYR A 280 -19.16 -10.87 -4.42
N GLN A 281 -19.17 -11.54 -5.59
CA GLN A 281 -18.17 -11.30 -6.62
C GLN A 281 -18.63 -10.12 -7.49
N VAL A 282 -18.25 -8.92 -7.08
CA VAL A 282 -18.48 -7.69 -7.83
C VAL A 282 -17.59 -7.68 -9.07
N ASP A 283 -18.06 -7.13 -10.18
CA ASP A 283 -17.21 -6.91 -11.36
C ASP A 283 -16.07 -5.93 -11.06
N ALA A 284 -14.93 -6.14 -11.67
CA ALA A 284 -13.78 -5.24 -11.48
C ALA A 284 -14.14 -3.81 -11.89
N GLY A 285 -14.13 -2.90 -10.93
CA GLY A 285 -14.56 -1.51 -11.10
C GLY A 285 -16.03 -1.24 -10.82
N GLY A 286 -16.80 -2.26 -10.41
CA GLY A 286 -18.23 -2.14 -10.13
C GLY A 286 -18.59 -1.72 -8.71
N ASP A 287 -17.60 -1.46 -7.84
CA ASP A 287 -17.81 -1.16 -6.42
C ASP A 287 -18.69 0.08 -6.18
N ALA A 288 -18.49 1.15 -6.96
CA ALA A 288 -19.30 2.38 -6.87
C ALA A 288 -20.77 2.11 -7.16
N ALA A 289 -21.07 1.29 -8.18
CA ALA A 289 -22.43 0.90 -8.54
C ALA A 289 -23.06 0.03 -7.45
N ALA A 290 -22.31 -0.93 -6.91
CA ALA A 290 -22.78 -1.78 -5.80
C ALA A 290 -23.14 -0.95 -4.56
N LEU A 291 -22.29 0.01 -4.18
CA LEU A 291 -22.54 0.93 -3.07
C LEU A 291 -23.80 1.79 -3.32
N LYS A 292 -23.97 2.36 -4.52
CA LYS A 292 -25.18 3.09 -4.87
C LYS A 292 -26.43 2.21 -4.80
N GLY A 293 -26.34 0.97 -5.26
CA GLY A 293 -27.45 0.02 -5.18
C GLY A 293 -27.87 -0.30 -3.74
N ILE A 294 -26.90 -0.52 -2.84
CA ILE A 294 -27.15 -0.72 -1.41
C ILE A 294 -27.83 0.51 -0.81
N MET A 295 -27.31 1.72 -1.09
CA MET A 295 -27.86 2.97 -0.55
C MET A 295 -29.25 3.30 -1.13
N LYS A 296 -29.49 3.03 -2.42
CA LYS A 296 -30.81 3.11 -3.05
C LYS A 296 -31.82 2.17 -2.38
N ALA A 297 -31.42 0.92 -2.12
CA ALA A 297 -32.28 -0.03 -1.38
C ALA A 297 -32.57 0.43 0.06
N LEU A 298 -31.61 1.09 0.73
CA LEU A 298 -31.85 1.69 2.06
C LEU A 298 -32.90 2.82 2.01
N LEU A 299 -32.88 3.67 0.97
CA LEU A 299 -33.90 4.69 0.80
C LEU A 299 -35.30 4.08 0.58
N GLN A 300 -35.39 2.99 -0.20
CA GLN A 300 -36.63 2.26 -0.41
C GLN A 300 -37.14 1.63 0.89
N LEU A 301 -36.25 0.98 1.66
CA LEU A 301 -36.60 0.44 2.97
C LEU A 301 -37.06 1.51 3.96
N GLU A 302 -36.43 2.69 3.94
CA GLU A 302 -36.83 3.84 4.76
C GLU A 302 -38.25 4.30 4.39
N ALA A 303 -38.57 4.41 3.10
CA ALA A 303 -39.89 4.80 2.62
C ALA A 303 -40.99 3.78 2.99
N GLU A 304 -40.63 2.47 2.98
CA GLU A 304 -41.57 1.41 3.30
C GLU A 304 -41.80 1.21 4.82
N ARG A 305 -40.79 1.34 5.63
CA ARG A 305 -40.80 0.91 7.06
C ARG A 305 -40.60 2.05 8.03
N GLY A 306 -39.90 3.13 7.62
CA GLY A 306 -39.40 4.17 8.50
C GLY A 306 -38.31 3.67 9.44
N ASN A 307 -37.59 4.60 10.06
CA ASN A 307 -36.52 4.31 11.05
C ASN A 307 -35.36 3.40 10.57
N VAL A 308 -35.12 3.40 9.27
CA VAL A 308 -33.94 2.71 8.69
C VAL A 308 -32.74 3.64 8.69
N LEU A 309 -32.94 4.92 8.34
CA LEU A 309 -31.91 5.94 8.36
C LEU A 309 -31.83 6.64 9.72
N ASP A 310 -30.64 7.10 10.09
CA ASP A 310 -30.45 7.97 11.26
C ASP A 310 -30.72 9.43 10.89
N ARG A 311 -32.04 9.79 10.84
CA ARG A 311 -32.50 11.10 10.43
C ARG A 311 -31.98 12.23 11.32
N ASP A 312 -31.85 11.97 12.62
CA ASP A 312 -31.35 12.95 13.58
C ASP A 312 -29.86 13.24 13.33
N PHE A 313 -29.05 12.19 13.13
CA PHE A 313 -27.66 12.35 12.76
C PHE A 313 -27.51 13.09 11.43
N ILE A 314 -28.28 12.72 10.40
CA ILE A 314 -28.24 13.37 9.09
C ILE A 314 -28.53 14.87 9.23
N ALA A 315 -29.59 15.26 9.94
CA ALA A 315 -29.95 16.64 10.13
C ALA A 315 -28.93 17.46 10.91
N GLN A 316 -28.37 16.87 11.98
CA GLN A 316 -27.46 17.56 12.89
C GLN A 316 -26.02 17.65 12.35
N HIS A 317 -25.53 16.56 11.73
CA HIS A 317 -24.12 16.38 11.45
C HIS A 317 -23.73 16.41 9.97
N THR A 318 -24.73 16.47 9.05
CA THR A 318 -24.41 16.36 7.62
C THR A 318 -25.00 17.48 6.77
N ASN A 319 -24.47 17.61 5.55
CA ASN A 319 -25.01 18.43 4.47
C ASN A 319 -25.07 17.61 3.16
N GLY A 320 -25.93 18.04 2.23
CA GLY A 320 -25.98 17.48 0.87
C GLY A 320 -26.85 16.24 0.71
N PHE A 321 -27.57 15.78 1.75
CA PHE A 321 -28.38 14.57 1.72
C PHE A 321 -29.48 14.59 0.66
N ASP A 322 -30.15 15.72 0.45
CA ASP A 322 -31.28 15.83 -0.50
C ASP A 322 -30.80 15.64 -1.96
N ALA A 323 -29.68 16.27 -2.32
CA ALA A 323 -29.09 16.09 -3.66
C ALA A 323 -28.56 14.68 -3.87
N PHE A 324 -27.97 14.09 -2.83
CA PHE A 324 -27.47 12.72 -2.83
C PHE A 324 -28.62 11.71 -2.97
N SER A 325 -29.71 11.83 -2.20
CA SER A 325 -30.84 10.91 -2.28
C SER A 325 -31.56 11.02 -3.64
N ALA A 326 -31.72 12.23 -4.18
CA ALA A 326 -32.28 12.43 -5.52
C ALA A 326 -31.44 11.76 -6.63
N ASP A 327 -30.09 11.78 -6.52
CA ASP A 327 -29.21 11.10 -7.45
C ASP A 327 -29.32 9.56 -7.35
N LEU A 328 -29.44 9.02 -6.13
CA LEU A 328 -29.69 7.60 -5.92
C LEU A 328 -31.03 7.14 -6.51
N GLU A 329 -32.10 7.92 -6.29
CA GLU A 329 -33.41 7.62 -6.83
C GLU A 329 -33.42 7.64 -8.36
N ALA A 330 -32.74 8.60 -8.98
CA ALA A 330 -32.61 8.75 -10.43
C ALA A 330 -31.76 7.68 -11.10
N THR A 331 -30.84 7.02 -10.35
CA THR A 331 -29.99 5.96 -10.91
C THR A 331 -30.81 4.70 -11.16
N SER A 332 -30.79 4.16 -12.39
CA SER A 332 -31.59 2.95 -12.74
C SER A 332 -30.98 1.68 -12.12
N TRP A 333 -31.84 0.71 -11.77
CA TRP A 333 -31.37 -0.60 -11.34
C TRP A 333 -30.61 -1.34 -12.45
N ASP A 334 -31.04 -1.21 -13.70
CA ASP A 334 -30.39 -1.83 -14.84
C ASP A 334 -28.93 -1.37 -15.01
N ASP A 335 -28.65 -0.07 -14.78
CA ASP A 335 -27.29 0.46 -14.84
C ASP A 335 -26.45 -0.02 -13.63
N ILE A 336 -27.06 -0.11 -12.45
CA ILE A 336 -26.41 -0.64 -11.24
C ILE A 336 -26.05 -2.11 -11.44
N GLU A 337 -26.97 -2.94 -11.90
CA GLU A 337 -26.74 -4.37 -12.13
C GLU A 337 -25.66 -4.61 -13.18
N ARG A 338 -25.70 -3.89 -14.32
CA ARG A 338 -24.69 -3.99 -15.37
C ARG A 338 -23.30 -3.56 -14.91
N ALA A 339 -23.22 -2.49 -14.13
CA ALA A 339 -21.91 -1.95 -13.71
C ALA A 339 -21.32 -2.73 -12.52
N SER A 340 -22.16 -3.30 -11.65
CA SER A 340 -21.69 -4.05 -10.48
C SER A 340 -21.52 -5.55 -10.71
N GLY A 341 -22.22 -6.11 -11.72
CA GLY A 341 -22.36 -7.55 -11.91
C GLY A 341 -23.24 -8.24 -10.86
N LEU A 342 -23.94 -7.46 -10.01
CA LEU A 342 -24.78 -7.96 -8.92
C LEU A 342 -26.24 -7.62 -9.15
N SER A 343 -27.13 -8.57 -8.88
CA SER A 343 -28.58 -8.33 -9.00
C SER A 343 -29.11 -7.40 -7.93
N GLN A 344 -30.21 -6.70 -8.22
CA GLN A 344 -30.96 -5.88 -7.25
C GLN A 344 -31.25 -6.67 -5.96
N ALA A 345 -31.71 -7.92 -6.07
CA ALA A 345 -32.01 -8.77 -4.93
C ALA A 345 -30.78 -9.02 -4.02
N GLN A 346 -29.59 -9.16 -4.58
CA GLN A 346 -28.35 -9.30 -3.80
C GLN A 346 -28.02 -8.01 -3.04
N LEU A 347 -28.15 -6.86 -3.68
CA LEU A 347 -27.87 -5.56 -3.06
C LEU A 347 -28.91 -5.20 -1.99
N GLU A 348 -30.18 -5.54 -2.21
CA GLU A 348 -31.25 -5.43 -1.20
C GLU A 348 -30.98 -6.30 0.04
N GLN A 349 -30.43 -7.51 -0.14
CA GLN A 349 -30.02 -8.35 0.99
C GLN A 349 -28.94 -7.70 1.84
N VAL A 350 -27.96 -7.03 1.21
CA VAL A 350 -26.94 -6.28 1.93
C VAL A 350 -27.56 -5.09 2.67
N ALA A 351 -28.45 -4.34 2.01
CA ALA A 351 -29.15 -3.23 2.63
C ALA A 351 -29.96 -3.66 3.85
N LEU A 352 -30.65 -4.82 3.77
CA LEU A 352 -31.38 -5.42 4.90
C LEU A 352 -30.45 -5.81 6.06
N ALA A 353 -29.28 -6.39 5.77
CA ALA A 353 -28.30 -6.74 6.80
C ALA A 353 -27.74 -5.45 7.45
N TYR A 354 -27.42 -4.44 6.65
CA TYR A 354 -26.92 -3.15 7.13
C TYR A 354 -27.99 -2.39 7.95
N ALA A 355 -29.26 -2.42 7.52
CA ALA A 355 -30.37 -1.80 8.25
C ALA A 355 -30.59 -2.40 9.65
N LYS A 356 -30.21 -3.66 9.88
CA LYS A 356 -30.32 -4.33 11.18
C LYS A 356 -29.16 -4.03 12.13
N SER A 357 -28.02 -3.58 11.59
CA SER A 357 -26.82 -3.29 12.37
C SER A 357 -26.86 -1.87 12.92
N ASN A 358 -26.55 -1.70 14.19
CA ASN A 358 -26.38 -0.38 14.81
C ASN A 358 -24.92 0.07 14.82
N ALA A 359 -23.99 -0.84 14.61
CA ALA A 359 -22.55 -0.56 14.62
C ALA A 359 -21.87 -1.33 13.48
N THR A 360 -21.57 -0.62 12.38
CA THR A 360 -20.97 -1.20 11.18
C THR A 360 -19.59 -0.61 10.92
N ILE A 361 -18.61 -1.49 10.70
CA ILE A 361 -17.30 -1.12 10.18
C ILE A 361 -17.25 -1.44 8.69
N VAL A 362 -16.86 -0.45 7.86
CA VAL A 362 -16.53 -0.68 6.46
C VAL A 362 -15.03 -0.67 6.30
N THR A 363 -14.45 -1.82 5.90
CA THR A 363 -13.02 -1.94 5.59
C THR A 363 -12.82 -1.95 4.08
N TYR A 364 -11.78 -1.31 3.58
CA TYR A 364 -11.45 -1.37 2.16
C TYR A 364 -9.94 -1.31 1.90
N GLY A 365 -9.54 -1.88 0.78
CA GLY A 365 -8.15 -1.91 0.35
C GLY A 365 -7.93 -1.31 -1.03
N MET A 366 -6.80 -1.65 -1.64
CA MET A 366 -6.37 -1.12 -2.94
C MET A 366 -7.26 -1.53 -4.12
N GLY A 367 -8.14 -2.52 -3.98
CA GLY A 367 -9.18 -2.83 -4.97
C GLY A 367 -10.12 -1.66 -5.20
N VAL A 368 -10.33 -0.82 -4.16
CA VAL A 368 -11.12 0.43 -4.25
C VAL A 368 -10.24 1.60 -4.71
N THR A 369 -9.07 1.77 -4.11
CA THR A 369 -8.29 3.00 -4.28
C THR A 369 -7.45 3.03 -5.57
N GLN A 370 -6.95 1.88 -6.05
CA GLN A 370 -6.18 1.79 -7.30
C GLN A 370 -7.10 1.64 -8.53
N HIS A 371 -8.12 2.48 -8.60
CA HIS A 371 -9.13 2.51 -9.65
C HIS A 371 -9.34 3.94 -10.15
N ASN A 372 -9.70 4.12 -11.42
CA ASN A 372 -9.90 5.45 -12.02
C ASN A 372 -11.07 6.25 -11.42
N LYS A 373 -11.84 5.65 -10.53
CA LYS A 373 -12.94 6.24 -9.74
C LYS A 373 -12.71 6.05 -8.22
N GLY A 374 -11.45 5.80 -7.84
CA GLY A 374 -11.09 5.47 -6.45
C GLY A 374 -11.57 6.51 -5.46
N THR A 375 -11.35 7.79 -5.74
CA THR A 375 -11.75 8.91 -4.87
C THR A 375 -13.27 8.99 -4.70
N ALA A 376 -14.03 8.84 -5.80
CA ALA A 376 -15.50 8.84 -5.75
C ALA A 376 -16.03 7.63 -4.95
N THR A 377 -15.44 6.43 -5.15
CA THR A 377 -15.83 5.22 -4.41
C THR A 377 -15.57 5.36 -2.91
N VAL A 378 -14.46 5.98 -2.52
CA VAL A 378 -14.14 6.27 -1.10
C VAL A 378 -15.19 7.20 -0.49
N ARG A 379 -15.63 8.25 -1.21
CA ARG A 379 -16.73 9.11 -0.74
C ARG A 379 -18.05 8.34 -0.58
N LEU A 380 -18.40 7.46 -1.52
CA LEU A 380 -19.61 6.62 -1.40
C LEU A 380 -19.54 5.66 -0.20
N ILE A 381 -18.37 5.19 0.18
CA ILE A 381 -18.19 4.41 1.43
C ILE A 381 -18.50 5.28 2.65
N ALA A 382 -18.03 6.53 2.69
CA ALA A 382 -18.37 7.46 3.75
C ALA A 382 -19.87 7.77 3.76
N ASP A 383 -20.48 8.02 2.59
CA ASP A 383 -21.90 8.29 2.44
C ASP A 383 -22.76 7.14 2.99
N LEU A 384 -22.41 5.89 2.70
CA LEU A 384 -23.09 4.71 3.26
C LEU A 384 -23.07 4.75 4.80
N LEU A 385 -21.92 5.05 5.41
CA LEU A 385 -21.79 5.12 6.87
C LEU A 385 -22.56 6.31 7.45
N LEU A 386 -22.56 7.47 6.79
CA LEU A 386 -23.28 8.67 7.21
C LEU A 386 -24.80 8.48 7.22
N MET A 387 -25.38 7.68 6.30
CA MET A 387 -26.82 7.42 6.26
C MET A 387 -27.37 6.83 7.58
N ARG A 388 -26.55 6.14 8.34
CA ARG A 388 -26.95 5.49 9.61
C ARG A 388 -26.12 5.94 10.82
N GLY A 389 -25.43 7.09 10.72
CA GLY A 389 -24.62 7.64 11.80
C GLY A 389 -23.53 6.68 12.27
N ASN A 390 -22.97 5.87 11.36
CA ASN A 390 -21.93 4.87 11.67
C ASN A 390 -20.50 5.46 11.68
N ILE A 391 -20.37 6.72 12.11
CA ILE A 391 -19.09 7.38 12.43
C ILE A 391 -19.26 8.11 13.76
N GLY A 392 -18.23 8.00 14.61
CA GLY A 392 -18.23 8.65 15.93
C GLY A 392 -19.10 7.91 16.96
N LYS A 393 -19.11 6.60 16.90
CA LYS A 393 -19.67 5.71 17.93
C LYS A 393 -18.89 4.38 17.99
N PRO A 394 -18.84 3.71 19.15
CA PRO A 394 -18.13 2.44 19.31
C PRO A 394 -18.60 1.39 18.30
N GLY A 395 -17.68 0.63 17.76
CA GLY A 395 -17.91 -0.46 16.82
C GLY A 395 -18.29 -0.03 15.41
N ALA A 396 -18.18 1.24 15.06
CA ALA A 396 -18.60 1.75 13.77
C ALA A 396 -17.59 2.75 13.18
N GLY A 397 -17.43 2.71 11.86
CA GLY A 397 -16.60 3.67 11.16
C GLY A 397 -16.00 3.16 9.85
N VAL A 398 -15.19 4.01 9.25
CA VAL A 398 -14.42 3.73 8.04
C VAL A 398 -13.02 3.26 8.40
N CYS A 399 -12.59 2.16 7.77
CA CYS A 399 -11.28 1.52 8.00
C CYS A 399 -10.52 1.33 6.68
N PRO A 400 -9.84 2.36 6.16
CA PRO A 400 -8.92 2.21 5.04
C PRO A 400 -7.69 1.42 5.48
N LEU A 401 -7.40 0.33 4.77
CA LEU A 401 -6.31 -0.58 5.13
C LEU A 401 -5.03 -0.19 4.39
N ARG A 402 -4.23 0.64 5.03
CA ARG A 402 -2.94 1.11 4.51
C ARG A 402 -1.98 -0.08 4.32
N GLY A 403 -1.32 -0.13 3.16
CA GLY A 403 -0.45 -1.24 2.80
C GLY A 403 0.83 -1.29 3.62
N HIS A 404 1.65 -0.26 3.51
CA HIS A 404 2.98 -0.19 4.14
C HIS A 404 2.91 0.26 5.60
N SER A 405 3.89 -0.21 6.38
CA SER A 405 3.96 -0.06 7.83
C SER A 405 3.98 1.38 8.35
N ASN A 406 4.39 2.36 7.52
CA ASN A 406 4.40 3.79 7.89
C ASN A 406 3.94 4.72 6.75
N VAL A 407 3.22 4.24 5.75
CA VAL A 407 2.76 5.10 4.65
C VAL A 407 1.83 6.23 5.13
N GLN A 408 1.11 6.02 6.23
CA GLN A 408 0.28 7.05 6.85
C GLN A 408 1.14 8.06 7.61
N GLY A 409 2.10 7.59 8.41
CA GLY A 409 3.01 8.43 9.18
C GLY A 409 3.85 9.35 8.30
N ASN A 410 4.36 8.86 7.17
CA ASN A 410 5.08 9.71 6.22
C ASN A 410 4.26 10.93 5.79
N ARG A 411 2.99 10.74 5.42
CA ARG A 411 2.08 11.85 5.09
C ARG A 411 1.80 12.76 6.28
N THR A 412 1.64 12.17 7.45
CA THR A 412 1.37 12.92 8.69
C THR A 412 2.53 13.85 9.05
N VAL A 413 3.78 13.41 8.87
CA VAL A 413 4.98 14.23 9.18
C VAL A 413 5.44 15.11 8.02
N GLY A 414 4.65 15.20 6.94
CA GLY A 414 4.85 16.23 5.91
C GLY A 414 5.35 15.75 4.55
N ILE A 415 5.43 14.45 4.27
CA ILE A 415 5.64 13.98 2.89
C ILE A 415 4.35 14.22 2.10
N THR A 416 4.25 15.38 1.48
CA THR A 416 3.12 15.76 0.61
C THR A 416 3.57 16.83 -0.37
N GLU A 417 3.16 16.67 -1.61
CA GLU A 417 3.37 17.60 -2.72
C GLU A 417 2.45 18.82 -2.64
N LYS A 418 1.41 18.76 -1.80
CA LYS A 418 0.42 19.84 -1.59
C LYS A 418 0.34 20.21 -0.11
N PRO A 419 1.41 20.78 0.48
CA PRO A 419 1.42 21.15 1.89
C PRO A 419 0.44 22.30 2.16
N SER A 420 -0.14 22.34 3.36
CA SER A 420 -0.95 23.48 3.78
C SER A 420 -0.08 24.70 4.11
N ALA A 421 -0.62 25.90 3.89
CA ALA A 421 0.07 27.15 4.22
C ALA A 421 0.40 27.25 5.73
N GLU A 422 -0.47 26.68 6.59
CA GLU A 422 -0.23 26.64 8.03
C GLU A 422 1.00 25.78 8.38
N PHE A 423 1.11 24.60 7.77
CA PHE A 423 2.26 23.72 7.97
C PHE A 423 3.57 24.38 7.49
N LEU A 424 3.56 24.98 6.29
CA LEU A 424 4.72 25.69 5.78
C LEU A 424 5.15 26.86 6.68
N LYS A 425 4.17 27.59 7.24
CA LYS A 425 4.44 28.68 8.17
C LYS A 425 5.10 28.18 9.46
N LYS A 426 4.64 27.05 10.01
CA LYS A 426 5.26 26.43 11.20
C LYS A 426 6.70 25.98 10.91
N ILE A 427 6.97 25.40 9.73
CA ILE A 427 8.34 25.06 9.29
C ILE A 427 9.20 26.32 9.26
N GLU A 428 8.73 27.41 8.62
CA GLU A 428 9.46 28.68 8.56
C GLU A 428 9.79 29.22 9.96
N ASP A 429 8.80 29.28 10.85
CA ASP A 429 8.94 29.84 12.18
C ASP A 429 9.89 29.00 13.10
N VAL A 430 9.88 27.67 12.93
CA VAL A 430 10.66 26.76 13.78
C VAL A 430 12.06 26.50 13.24
N CYS A 431 12.18 26.31 11.90
CA CYS A 431 13.42 25.89 11.27
C CYS A 431 14.22 27.06 10.67
N GLY A 432 13.59 28.23 10.53
CA GLY A 432 14.27 29.48 10.16
C GLY A 432 14.66 29.63 8.70
N PHE A 433 13.98 28.93 7.79
CA PHE A 433 14.05 29.10 6.34
C PHE A 433 12.63 29.21 5.76
N THR A 434 12.46 29.84 4.61
CA THR A 434 11.17 29.97 3.93
C THR A 434 10.96 28.83 2.95
N PRO A 435 10.04 27.87 3.20
CA PRO A 435 9.76 26.79 2.28
C PRO A 435 8.97 27.26 1.05
N PRO A 436 9.05 26.55 -0.11
CA PRO A 436 8.30 26.90 -1.30
C PRO A 436 6.78 26.76 -1.07
N ALA A 437 6.00 27.74 -1.55
CA ALA A 437 4.55 27.76 -1.39
C ALA A 437 3.79 27.06 -2.54
N HIS A 438 4.44 26.80 -3.68
CA HIS A 438 3.82 26.11 -4.82
C HIS A 438 3.71 24.61 -4.59
N HIS A 439 2.74 23.97 -5.24
CA HIS A 439 2.60 22.53 -5.22
C HIS A 439 3.72 21.87 -6.02
N GLY A 440 4.17 20.71 -5.56
CA GLY A 440 5.15 19.88 -6.25
C GLY A 440 4.51 18.74 -7.04
N HIS A 441 5.32 17.76 -7.43
CA HIS A 441 4.92 16.61 -8.20
C HIS A 441 4.49 15.43 -7.31
N ASP A 442 3.38 14.76 -7.68
CA ASP A 442 3.05 13.41 -7.25
C ASP A 442 3.87 12.37 -8.04
N ALA A 443 3.66 11.07 -7.80
CA ALA A 443 4.44 10.00 -8.42
C ALA A 443 4.30 9.94 -9.96
N VAL A 444 3.11 10.22 -10.50
CA VAL A 444 2.86 10.22 -11.95
C VAL A 444 3.45 11.48 -12.59
N GLN A 445 3.26 12.64 -11.95
CA GLN A 445 3.81 13.91 -12.41
C GLN A 445 5.35 13.90 -12.40
N ALA A 446 5.96 13.34 -11.35
CA ALA A 446 7.41 13.16 -11.26
C ALA A 446 7.94 12.27 -12.41
N MET A 447 7.26 11.15 -12.69
CA MET A 447 7.66 10.30 -13.83
C MET A 447 7.45 11.02 -15.17
N GLN A 448 6.37 11.77 -15.34
CA GLN A 448 6.16 12.58 -16.54
C GLN A 448 7.26 13.62 -16.71
N ALA A 449 7.67 14.30 -15.64
CA ALA A 449 8.78 15.25 -15.65
C ALA A 449 10.12 14.59 -16.04
N MET A 450 10.35 13.33 -15.65
CA MET A 450 11.52 12.55 -16.10
C MET A 450 11.44 12.19 -17.58
N ILE A 451 10.25 11.80 -18.07
CA ILE A 451 10.00 11.49 -19.50
C ILE A 451 10.24 12.72 -20.36
N ASP A 452 9.73 13.88 -19.95
CA ASP A 452 9.87 15.15 -20.63
C ASP A 452 11.29 15.75 -20.49
N GLY A 453 12.10 15.19 -19.58
CA GLY A 453 13.46 15.65 -19.30
C GLY A 453 13.53 16.96 -18.52
N THR A 454 12.45 17.37 -17.86
CA THR A 454 12.41 18.53 -16.95
C THR A 454 12.94 18.17 -15.57
N ALA A 455 12.66 16.96 -15.05
CA ALA A 455 13.35 16.43 -13.87
C ALA A 455 14.77 15.93 -14.25
N LYS A 456 15.75 16.24 -13.41
CA LYS A 456 17.18 15.91 -13.60
C LYS A 456 17.76 15.04 -12.50
N ALA A 457 17.18 15.05 -11.32
CA ALA A 457 17.65 14.25 -10.19
C ALA A 457 16.49 13.54 -9.52
N LEU A 458 16.75 12.31 -9.05
CA LEU A 458 15.84 11.50 -8.26
C LEU A 458 16.56 11.00 -7.02
N LEU A 459 16.03 11.31 -5.85
CA LEU A 459 16.43 10.72 -4.59
C LEU A 459 15.32 9.74 -4.15
N CYS A 460 15.69 8.53 -3.71
CA CYS A 460 14.76 7.51 -3.24
C CYS A 460 15.06 7.14 -1.79
N LEU A 461 14.20 7.54 -0.87
CA LEU A 461 14.21 7.09 0.52
C LEU A 461 13.52 5.72 0.59
N GLY A 462 14.28 4.65 0.31
CA GLY A 462 13.79 3.30 0.19
C GLY A 462 12.95 3.03 -1.07
N GLY A 463 12.39 1.81 -1.12
CA GLY A 463 11.46 1.39 -2.17
C GLY A 463 12.09 0.93 -3.48
N ASN A 464 11.23 0.55 -4.42
CA ASN A 464 11.56 0.16 -5.78
C ASN A 464 10.66 0.94 -6.75
N PHE A 465 10.95 2.24 -6.87
CA PHE A 465 10.11 3.22 -7.56
C PHE A 465 9.81 2.84 -9.02
N ALA A 466 10.82 2.41 -9.75
CA ALA A 466 10.69 2.02 -11.14
C ALA A 466 9.65 0.93 -11.37
N VAL A 467 9.67 -0.11 -10.53
CA VAL A 467 8.78 -1.27 -10.66
C VAL A 467 7.40 -1.01 -10.05
N ALA A 468 7.34 -0.09 -9.08
CA ALA A 468 6.09 0.31 -8.46
C ALA A 468 5.20 1.14 -9.41
N LEU A 469 5.79 1.92 -10.30
CA LEU A 469 5.09 2.70 -11.31
C LEU A 469 4.61 1.85 -12.50
N PRO A 470 3.55 2.30 -13.20
CA PRO A 470 3.11 1.69 -14.44
C PRO A 470 4.05 2.04 -15.62
N ASP A 471 3.81 1.37 -16.75
CA ASP A 471 4.43 1.66 -18.06
C ASP A 471 5.97 1.65 -18.06
N PRO A 472 6.61 0.50 -17.77
CA PRO A 472 8.07 0.38 -17.71
C PRO A 472 8.76 0.71 -19.04
N GLU A 473 8.06 0.62 -20.19
CA GLU A 473 8.63 0.97 -21.51
C GLU A 473 8.97 2.45 -21.60
N GLN A 474 8.21 3.32 -20.95
CA GLN A 474 8.50 4.75 -20.89
C GLN A 474 9.32 5.13 -19.63
N SER A 475 8.96 4.56 -18.48
CA SER A 475 9.53 4.97 -17.19
C SER A 475 11.00 4.54 -17.03
N PHE A 476 11.38 3.34 -17.45
CA PHE A 476 12.76 2.86 -17.27
C PHE A 476 13.78 3.69 -18.08
N PRO A 477 13.57 3.96 -19.38
CA PRO A 477 14.47 4.83 -20.14
C PRO A 477 14.50 6.28 -19.62
N ALA A 478 13.40 6.79 -19.04
CA ALA A 478 13.36 8.13 -18.47
C ALA A 478 14.24 8.25 -17.24
N MET A 479 14.19 7.29 -16.32
CA MET A 479 15.06 7.24 -15.14
C MET A 479 16.54 7.17 -15.52
N ALA A 480 16.89 6.40 -16.55
CA ALA A 480 18.26 6.27 -17.03
C ALA A 480 18.83 7.54 -17.69
N LYS A 481 18.00 8.55 -18.00
CA LYS A 481 18.42 9.85 -18.58
C LYS A 481 18.71 10.92 -17.53
N LEU A 482 18.46 10.66 -16.27
CA LEU A 482 18.71 11.62 -15.18
C LEU A 482 20.21 11.95 -15.07
N ASP A 483 20.52 13.13 -14.56
CA ASP A 483 21.89 13.51 -14.21
C ASP A 483 22.33 12.85 -12.90
N LEU A 484 21.41 12.70 -11.93
CA LEU A 484 21.66 12.10 -10.62
C LEU A 484 20.53 11.14 -10.22
N SER A 485 20.91 9.99 -9.69
CA SER A 485 20.00 9.04 -9.04
C SER A 485 20.63 8.54 -7.73
N VAL A 486 19.92 8.72 -6.62
CA VAL A 486 20.39 8.32 -5.27
C VAL A 486 19.37 7.39 -4.64
N HIS A 487 19.80 6.19 -4.25
CA HIS A 487 18.93 5.17 -3.69
C HIS A 487 19.39 4.75 -2.29
N LEU A 488 18.57 5.00 -1.28
CA LEU A 488 18.75 4.47 0.06
C LEU A 488 18.01 3.14 0.15
N GLY A 489 18.69 2.05 0.48
CA GLY A 489 18.03 0.75 0.50
C GLY A 489 18.75 -0.33 1.29
N THR A 490 17.99 -1.34 1.71
CA THR A 490 18.53 -2.50 2.44
C THR A 490 19.05 -3.59 1.52
N LYS A 491 18.48 -3.72 0.32
CA LYS A 491 18.74 -4.78 -0.66
C LYS A 491 18.78 -4.23 -2.06
N LEU A 492 19.42 -4.97 -2.97
CA LEU A 492 19.44 -4.63 -4.39
C LEU A 492 18.05 -4.80 -5.00
N ASN A 493 17.64 -3.83 -5.83
CA ASN A 493 16.41 -3.90 -6.61
C ASN A 493 16.60 -3.26 -7.98
N ARG A 494 15.58 -3.35 -8.84
CA ARG A 494 15.64 -2.88 -10.23
C ARG A 494 15.86 -1.36 -10.36
N SER A 495 15.29 -0.56 -9.47
CA SER A 495 15.50 0.90 -9.52
C SER A 495 16.97 1.30 -9.40
N HIS A 496 17.76 0.54 -8.65
CA HIS A 496 19.19 0.77 -8.48
C HIS A 496 19.98 0.53 -9.78
N LEU A 497 19.44 -0.29 -10.68
CA LEU A 497 20.08 -0.71 -11.92
C LEU A 497 19.72 0.16 -13.13
N LEU A 498 18.73 1.03 -13.01
CA LEU A 498 18.39 2.03 -14.03
C LEU A 498 19.29 3.25 -13.84
N VAL A 499 20.55 3.07 -14.20
CA VAL A 499 21.63 3.99 -13.85
C VAL A 499 21.56 5.30 -14.63
N ALA A 500 21.55 6.42 -13.89
CA ALA A 500 21.66 7.78 -14.37
C ALA A 500 23.12 8.12 -14.78
N LYS A 501 23.39 9.38 -15.10
CA LYS A 501 24.76 9.85 -15.36
C LYS A 501 25.65 9.64 -14.13
N GLU A 502 25.15 9.99 -12.94
CA GLU A 502 25.72 9.58 -11.65
C GLU A 502 24.65 8.82 -10.86
N THR A 503 25.02 7.66 -10.32
CA THR A 503 24.11 6.81 -9.52
C THR A 503 24.80 6.35 -8.25
N PHE A 504 24.15 6.57 -7.12
CA PHE A 504 24.59 6.12 -5.81
C PHE A 504 23.59 5.15 -5.21
N VAL A 505 24.10 4.06 -4.64
CA VAL A 505 23.32 3.10 -3.84
C VAL A 505 23.87 3.10 -2.43
N LEU A 506 23.08 3.61 -1.49
CA LEU A 506 23.48 3.88 -0.11
C LEU A 506 22.82 2.86 0.82
N PRO A 507 23.60 1.98 1.48
CA PRO A 507 23.03 0.91 2.29
C PRO A 507 22.53 1.44 3.64
N VAL A 508 21.32 1.01 4.03
CA VAL A 508 20.68 1.45 5.26
C VAL A 508 20.56 0.32 6.28
N LEU A 509 20.49 0.69 7.56
CA LEU A 509 20.06 -0.20 8.63
C LEU A 509 18.63 -0.69 8.38
N GLY A 510 18.37 -1.98 8.61
CA GLY A 510 17.02 -2.52 8.67
C GLY A 510 16.36 -2.20 10.02
N ARG A 511 15.04 -2.31 10.09
CA ARG A 511 14.30 -2.14 11.36
C ARG A 511 14.69 -3.18 12.42
N THR A 512 15.16 -4.34 11.98
CA THR A 512 15.63 -5.43 12.85
C THR A 512 16.97 -5.13 13.52
N GLU A 513 17.75 -4.15 12.99
CA GLU A 513 19.11 -3.88 13.37
C GLU A 513 19.24 -2.75 14.39
N LEU A 514 20.26 -2.83 15.24
CA LEU A 514 20.60 -1.82 16.24
C LEU A 514 21.04 -0.53 15.54
N ASP A 515 20.40 0.58 15.89
CA ASP A 515 20.82 1.92 15.53
C ASP A 515 21.52 2.58 16.73
N MET A 516 22.82 2.84 16.58
CA MET A 516 23.66 3.45 17.63
C MET A 516 24.17 4.80 17.14
N GLN A 517 23.76 5.86 17.84
CA GLN A 517 24.19 7.22 17.60
C GLN A 517 25.00 7.77 18.78
N ALA A 518 25.35 9.05 18.77
CA ALA A 518 26.23 9.64 19.80
C ALA A 518 25.70 9.50 21.25
N THR A 519 24.39 9.61 21.45
CA THR A 519 23.75 9.45 22.76
C THR A 519 23.42 8.00 23.14
N GLY A 520 23.76 7.04 22.26
CA GLY A 520 23.51 5.62 22.47
C GLY A 520 22.48 5.04 21.49
N ARG A 521 21.77 3.99 21.94
CA ARG A 521 20.79 3.29 21.14
C ARG A 521 19.59 4.17 20.85
N GLN A 522 19.22 4.26 19.57
CA GLN A 522 18.07 5.01 19.12
C GLN A 522 16.84 4.10 18.87
N SER A 523 15.67 4.70 18.86
CA SER A 523 14.43 4.15 18.36
C SER A 523 13.86 5.08 17.31
N ILE A 524 13.26 4.50 16.29
CA ILE A 524 12.44 5.23 15.31
C ILE A 524 10.96 5.10 15.68
N THR A 525 10.09 5.86 15.03
CA THR A 525 8.64 5.77 15.21
C THR A 525 7.91 5.53 13.91
N VAL A 526 6.73 4.89 14.00
CA VAL A 526 5.83 4.64 12.89
C VAL A 526 4.39 4.92 13.29
N GLU A 527 3.52 5.24 12.32
CA GLU A 527 2.07 5.41 12.48
C GLU A 527 1.34 4.29 11.72
N ASP A 528 0.50 3.53 12.40
CA ASP A 528 -0.30 2.47 11.80
C ASP A 528 -1.59 2.97 11.12
N SER A 529 -2.39 2.05 10.55
CA SER A 529 -3.64 2.38 9.85
C SER A 529 -4.74 2.96 10.74
N MET A 530 -4.60 2.86 12.06
CA MET A 530 -5.56 3.38 13.05
C MET A 530 -5.03 4.59 13.81
N SER A 531 -3.96 5.20 13.26
CA SER A 531 -3.30 6.41 13.79
C SER A 531 -2.64 6.21 15.15
N MET A 532 -2.25 4.99 15.51
CA MET A 532 -1.37 4.74 16.63
C MET A 532 0.09 5.02 16.21
N VAL A 533 0.76 5.85 16.97
CA VAL A 533 2.20 6.13 16.83
C VAL A 533 2.94 5.35 17.89
N HIS A 534 3.87 4.49 17.48
CA HIS A 534 4.62 3.66 18.42
C HIS A 534 6.10 3.56 18.05
N ALA A 535 6.93 3.27 19.06
CA ALA A 535 8.38 3.18 18.92
C ALA A 535 8.81 1.80 18.39
N SER A 536 9.87 1.80 17.59
CA SER A 536 10.47 0.61 17.00
C SER A 536 11.99 0.67 17.15
N ALA A 537 12.57 -0.37 17.76
CA ALA A 537 14.01 -0.41 18.02
C ALA A 537 14.59 -1.79 17.75
N GLY A 538 15.40 -1.91 16.71
CA GLY A 538 16.06 -3.14 16.29
C GLY A 538 16.96 -3.76 17.37
N LYS A 539 17.25 -5.04 17.23
CA LYS A 539 17.99 -5.84 18.22
C LYS A 539 19.21 -6.54 17.64
N LEU A 540 19.27 -6.72 16.31
CA LEU A 540 20.35 -7.43 15.66
C LEU A 540 21.57 -6.54 15.44
N LYS A 541 22.74 -7.15 15.40
CA LYS A 541 23.94 -6.50 14.89
C LYS A 541 23.71 -6.08 13.43
N PRO A 542 24.14 -4.88 13.02
CA PRO A 542 24.07 -4.46 11.62
C PRO A 542 24.74 -5.46 10.66
N ALA A 543 24.17 -5.60 9.47
CA ALA A 543 24.69 -6.50 8.43
C ALA A 543 26.11 -6.16 7.97
N SER A 544 26.53 -4.92 8.17
CA SER A 544 27.89 -4.41 7.93
C SER A 544 28.14 -3.20 8.85
N ASP A 545 29.39 -3.01 9.24
CA ASP A 545 29.82 -1.84 9.99
C ASP A 545 29.82 -0.55 9.12
N GLN A 546 29.58 -0.66 7.81
CA GLN A 546 29.45 0.43 6.87
C GLN A 546 28.00 0.91 6.69
N LEU A 547 27.00 0.31 7.36
CA LEU A 547 25.63 0.76 7.28
C LEU A 547 25.43 2.03 8.11
N ARG A 548 24.56 2.92 7.61
CA ARG A 548 24.04 4.07 8.35
C ARG A 548 22.51 4.01 8.42
N SER A 549 21.93 4.67 9.40
CA SER A 549 20.47 4.81 9.47
C SER A 549 19.94 5.77 8.39
N GLU A 550 18.67 5.62 8.01
CA GLU A 550 18.01 6.54 7.08
C GLU A 550 18.10 8.00 7.54
N PRO A 551 17.80 8.36 8.82
CA PRO A 551 17.99 9.72 9.31
C PRO A 551 19.42 10.23 9.14
N ALA A 552 20.43 9.42 9.44
CA ALA A 552 21.82 9.81 9.33
C ALA A 552 22.27 10.08 7.88
N ILE A 553 21.80 9.26 6.93
CA ILE A 553 22.10 9.47 5.51
C ILE A 553 21.41 10.73 4.98
N VAL A 554 20.13 10.93 5.31
CA VAL A 554 19.39 12.13 4.92
C VAL A 554 20.06 13.39 5.46
N ALA A 555 20.43 13.42 6.74
CA ALA A 555 21.12 14.54 7.37
C ALA A 555 22.51 14.79 6.75
N GLY A 556 23.26 13.72 6.43
CA GLY A 556 24.57 13.83 5.77
C GLY A 556 24.48 14.46 4.38
N ILE A 557 23.51 14.05 3.56
CA ILE A 557 23.25 14.62 2.24
C ILE A 557 22.81 16.08 2.37
N ALA A 558 21.87 16.37 3.30
CA ALA A 558 21.38 17.73 3.53
C ALA A 558 22.50 18.67 3.98
N HIS A 559 23.33 18.26 4.94
CA HIS A 559 24.47 19.03 5.42
C HIS A 559 25.45 19.36 4.29
N ALA A 560 25.77 18.36 3.44
CA ALA A 560 26.67 18.57 2.30
C ALA A 560 26.05 19.46 1.20
N THR A 561 24.72 19.41 1.05
CA THR A 561 23.99 20.17 0.02
C THR A 561 23.75 21.63 0.45
N LEU A 562 23.50 21.88 1.73
CA LEU A 562 23.01 23.17 2.27
C LEU A 562 24.02 23.77 3.28
N PRO A 563 25.19 24.24 2.84
CA PRO A 563 26.24 24.71 3.76
C PRO A 563 25.87 25.98 4.55
N ALA A 564 24.84 26.71 4.12
CA ALA A 564 24.31 27.88 4.82
C ALA A 564 23.06 27.61 5.65
N SER A 565 22.65 26.34 5.79
CA SER A 565 21.49 25.93 6.56
C SER A 565 21.58 26.37 8.03
N LYS A 566 20.44 26.79 8.58
CA LYS A 566 20.28 27.04 10.01
C LYS A 566 19.87 25.79 10.78
N VAL A 567 19.46 24.74 10.09
CA VAL A 567 19.12 23.44 10.68
C VAL A 567 20.41 22.73 11.03
N ALA A 568 20.55 22.35 12.29
CA ALA A 568 21.74 21.66 12.80
C ALA A 568 21.69 20.16 12.42
N TRP A 569 21.75 19.86 11.13
CA TRP A 569 21.52 18.55 10.53
C TRP A 569 22.24 17.40 11.26
N LEU A 570 23.52 17.56 11.56
CA LEU A 570 24.32 16.51 12.20
C LEU A 570 23.99 16.38 13.69
N ASP A 571 23.64 17.46 14.38
CA ASP A 571 23.24 17.41 15.79
C ASP A 571 21.90 16.68 15.96
N LEU A 572 20.99 16.76 14.97
CA LEU A 572 19.68 16.08 15.02
C LEU A 572 19.82 14.56 15.05
N ILE A 573 20.84 14.01 14.40
CA ILE A 573 21.03 12.56 14.32
C ILE A 573 21.81 11.98 15.50
N ASP A 574 22.47 12.82 16.31
CA ASP A 574 23.10 12.36 17.54
C ASP A 574 22.10 11.76 18.53
N ASP A 575 20.87 12.31 18.53
CA ASP A 575 19.75 11.87 19.35
C ASP A 575 18.42 12.16 18.65
N TYR A 576 17.65 11.11 18.35
CA TYR A 576 16.38 11.25 17.62
C TYR A 576 15.27 11.95 18.42
N ASP A 577 15.44 12.11 19.73
CA ASP A 577 14.56 12.98 20.53
C ASP A 577 14.56 14.41 19.98
N ARG A 578 15.68 14.89 19.45
CA ARG A 578 15.78 16.24 18.85
C ARG A 578 14.97 16.36 17.55
N ILE A 579 14.88 15.28 16.77
CA ILE A 579 14.03 15.23 15.56
C ILE A 579 12.57 15.27 16.00
N ARG A 580 12.20 14.48 17.01
CA ARG A 580 10.85 14.46 17.57
C ARG A 580 10.42 15.78 18.18
N ASP A 581 11.35 16.53 18.79
CA ASP A 581 11.10 17.91 19.27
C ASP A 581 10.75 18.87 18.11
N LEU A 582 11.34 18.69 16.93
CA LEU A 582 10.95 19.47 15.76
C LEU A 582 9.56 19.04 15.23
N ILE A 583 9.26 17.74 15.22
CA ILE A 583 7.94 17.23 14.85
C ILE A 583 6.86 17.76 15.80
N ASP A 584 7.08 17.70 17.11
CA ASP A 584 6.21 18.25 18.16
C ASP A 584 5.82 19.71 17.87
N ARG A 585 6.80 20.53 17.51
CA ARG A 585 6.63 21.96 17.27
C ARG A 585 5.99 22.32 15.91
N THR A 586 6.03 21.41 14.94
CA THR A 586 5.61 21.70 13.55
C THR A 586 4.39 20.92 13.11
N VAL A 587 4.16 19.73 13.65
CA VAL A 587 3.10 18.81 13.21
C VAL A 587 2.02 18.70 14.29
N PRO A 588 0.77 19.10 14.01
CA PRO A 588 -0.34 18.98 14.96
C PRO A 588 -0.56 17.53 15.43
N GLY A 589 -0.87 17.37 16.71
CA GLY A 589 -1.18 16.07 17.33
C GLY A 589 0.04 15.35 17.91
N PHE A 590 1.25 15.90 17.71
CA PHE A 590 2.48 15.36 18.27
C PHE A 590 2.99 16.09 19.54
N GLU A 591 2.13 16.89 20.16
CA GLU A 591 2.48 17.61 21.40
C GLU A 591 3.01 16.64 22.46
N ALA A 592 4.09 17.00 23.16
CA ALA A 592 4.83 16.16 24.11
C ALA A 592 5.27 14.81 23.52
N PHE A 593 5.75 14.79 22.27
CA PHE A 593 6.05 13.57 21.53
C PHE A 593 7.01 12.65 22.28
N ASN A 594 8.14 13.17 22.74
CA ASN A 594 9.15 12.38 23.44
C ASN A 594 8.67 11.79 24.77
N GLU A 595 7.70 12.42 25.44
CA GLU A 595 7.08 11.88 26.65
C GLU A 595 6.09 10.76 26.30
N ARG A 596 5.18 11.03 25.35
CA ARG A 596 4.09 10.11 24.97
C ARG A 596 4.60 8.83 24.32
N ILE A 597 5.65 8.92 23.51
CA ILE A 597 6.18 7.74 22.80
C ILE A 597 6.88 6.73 23.73
N ARG A 598 7.29 7.14 24.94
CA ARG A 598 7.86 6.25 25.94
C ARG A 598 6.81 5.40 26.66
N THR A 599 5.53 5.72 26.49
CA THR A 599 4.43 4.88 26.99
C THR A 599 4.38 3.57 26.19
N PRO A 600 4.33 2.40 26.84
CA PRO A 600 4.17 1.12 26.13
C PRO A 600 2.94 1.13 25.22
N GLY A 601 3.12 0.78 23.94
CA GLY A 601 2.06 0.86 22.92
C GLY A 601 1.96 2.22 22.22
N GLY A 602 2.69 3.24 22.69
CA GLY A 602 2.67 4.56 22.08
C GLY A 602 1.40 5.38 22.37
N PHE A 603 0.94 6.14 21.38
CA PHE A 603 -0.24 7.00 21.53
C PHE A 603 -1.01 7.15 20.21
N ARG A 604 -2.30 7.40 20.32
CA ARG A 604 -3.16 7.68 19.17
C ARG A 604 -3.17 9.17 18.84
N LEU A 605 -3.05 9.47 17.54
CA LEU A 605 -3.24 10.85 17.05
C LEU A 605 -4.72 11.26 17.14
N PRO A 606 -5.04 12.54 17.29
CA PRO A 606 -6.41 13.03 17.32
C PRO A 606 -7.13 12.74 16.00
N LEU A 607 -8.35 12.23 16.10
CA LEU A 607 -9.23 11.95 14.98
C LEU A 607 -10.59 12.63 15.24
N PRO A 608 -10.78 13.91 14.93
CA PRO A 608 -11.99 14.67 15.28
C PRO A 608 -13.32 14.00 14.91
N PRO A 609 -13.45 13.28 13.74
CA PRO A 609 -14.70 12.59 13.41
C PRO A 609 -15.11 11.48 14.38
N THR A 610 -14.20 10.93 15.18
CA THR A 610 -14.55 9.95 16.24
C THR A 610 -15.37 10.59 17.35
N GLU A 611 -15.31 11.92 17.49
CA GLU A 611 -16.09 12.73 18.42
C GLU A 611 -17.20 13.51 17.69
N ARG A 612 -17.48 13.17 16.43
CA ARG A 612 -18.45 13.87 15.55
C ARG A 612 -18.12 15.35 15.35
N VAL A 613 -16.85 15.70 15.41
CA VAL A 613 -16.32 17.00 15.00
C VAL A 613 -15.80 16.87 13.56
N TRP A 614 -16.31 17.73 12.68
CA TRP A 614 -16.05 17.63 11.24
C TRP A 614 -15.19 18.81 10.78
N PRO A 615 -13.88 18.64 10.57
CA PRO A 615 -13.00 19.70 10.07
C PRO A 615 -13.18 19.90 8.55
N THR A 616 -14.40 20.06 8.12
CA THR A 616 -14.81 20.47 6.76
C THR A 616 -15.08 21.97 6.72
N PRO A 617 -15.13 22.60 5.54
CA PRO A 617 -15.44 24.04 5.43
C PRO A 617 -16.77 24.45 6.04
N THR A 618 -17.73 23.53 6.17
CA THR A 618 -19.07 23.79 6.72
C THR A 618 -19.20 23.38 8.19
N GLY A 619 -18.21 22.74 8.78
CA GLY A 619 -18.29 22.15 10.12
C GLY A 619 -19.24 20.94 10.21
N LYS A 620 -19.65 20.36 9.07
CA LYS A 620 -20.49 19.17 8.96
C LYS A 620 -19.91 18.19 7.97
N ALA A 621 -20.21 16.90 8.14
CA ALA A 621 -19.89 15.88 7.14
C ALA A 621 -20.70 16.12 5.85
N MET A 622 -20.16 15.70 4.72
CA MET A 622 -20.74 16.00 3.39
C MET A 622 -21.10 14.72 2.66
N PHE A 623 -22.35 14.63 2.21
CA PHE A 623 -22.77 13.66 1.22
C PHE A 623 -22.30 14.08 -0.18
N SER A 624 -21.86 13.10 -0.97
CA SER A 624 -21.30 13.30 -2.31
C SER A 624 -22.22 12.75 -3.40
N VAL A 625 -22.34 13.46 -4.53
CA VAL A 625 -23.09 12.98 -5.70
C VAL A 625 -22.11 12.39 -6.71
N TYR A 626 -22.34 11.13 -7.11
CA TYR A 626 -21.58 10.44 -8.16
C TYR A 626 -22.49 10.04 -9.33
N LYS A 627 -22.29 10.65 -10.51
CA LYS A 627 -23.14 10.47 -11.70
C LYS A 627 -22.61 9.48 -12.74
N GLY A 628 -21.51 8.81 -12.48
CA GLY A 628 -20.76 8.01 -13.47
C GLY A 628 -21.20 6.57 -13.67
N VAL A 629 -22.25 6.08 -13.00
CA VAL A 629 -22.63 4.65 -13.04
C VAL A 629 -23.02 4.18 -14.45
N LYS A 630 -23.69 5.02 -15.22
CA LYS A 630 -24.09 4.67 -16.61
C LYS A 630 -22.88 4.52 -17.52
N GLU A 631 -21.96 5.47 -17.47
CA GLU A 631 -20.71 5.46 -18.25
C GLU A 631 -19.82 4.28 -17.84
N ASP A 632 -19.79 3.92 -16.57
CA ASP A 632 -19.08 2.75 -16.08
C ASP A 632 -19.72 1.45 -16.62
N ALA A 633 -21.04 1.37 -16.65
CA ALA A 633 -21.78 0.24 -17.21
C ALA A 633 -21.51 0.06 -18.71
N ASP A 634 -21.49 1.14 -19.48
CA ASP A 634 -21.22 1.12 -20.92
C ASP A 634 -19.79 0.64 -21.22
N VAL A 635 -18.82 1.07 -20.41
CA VAL A 635 -17.42 0.63 -20.55
C VAL A 635 -17.25 -0.84 -20.12
N LEU A 636 -17.88 -1.26 -19.02
CA LEU A 636 -17.80 -2.65 -18.52
C LEU A 636 -18.53 -3.63 -19.47
N GLY A 637 -19.58 -3.19 -20.16
CA GLY A 637 -20.35 -4.00 -21.11
C GLY A 637 -19.78 -4.06 -22.52
N ALA A 638 -18.65 -3.42 -22.82
CA ALA A 638 -18.09 -3.40 -24.18
C ALA A 638 -17.68 -4.80 -24.65
N GLU A 639 -18.03 -5.15 -25.89
CA GLU A 639 -17.70 -6.45 -26.49
C GLU A 639 -16.18 -6.68 -26.55
N GLN A 640 -15.75 -7.91 -26.22
CA GLN A 640 -14.36 -8.38 -26.26
C GLN A 640 -13.37 -7.59 -25.37
N VAL A 641 -13.86 -6.81 -24.39
CA VAL A 641 -13.01 -6.15 -23.40
C VAL A 641 -13.17 -6.84 -22.06
N LEU A 642 -12.07 -7.26 -21.48
CA LEU A 642 -11.96 -7.78 -20.12
C LEU A 642 -11.37 -6.73 -19.18
N ARG A 643 -11.60 -6.85 -17.89
CA ARG A 643 -11.04 -5.96 -16.87
C ARG A 643 -9.91 -6.67 -16.16
N LEU A 644 -8.69 -6.20 -16.39
CA LEU A 644 -7.51 -6.72 -15.71
C LEU A 644 -7.41 -6.14 -14.31
N ILE A 645 -7.19 -7.03 -13.34
CA ILE A 645 -6.85 -6.72 -11.96
C ILE A 645 -5.42 -7.17 -11.72
N THR A 646 -4.52 -6.25 -11.39
CA THR A 646 -3.18 -6.64 -10.95
C THR A 646 -3.26 -7.19 -9.52
N LEU A 647 -2.58 -8.30 -9.24
CA LEU A 647 -2.70 -9.04 -7.99
C LEU A 647 -1.34 -9.22 -7.31
N ARG A 648 -1.27 -9.11 -6.00
CA ARG A 648 -0.12 -9.61 -5.24
C ARG A 648 -0.27 -11.11 -4.95
N SER A 649 0.82 -11.85 -5.10
CA SER A 649 0.88 -13.24 -4.62
C SER A 649 0.93 -13.30 -3.10
N HIS A 650 0.64 -14.46 -2.53
CA HIS A 650 0.72 -14.64 -1.08
C HIS A 650 2.14 -14.45 -0.53
N ASP A 651 3.15 -14.85 -1.27
CA ASP A 651 4.57 -14.68 -0.92
C ASP A 651 5.17 -13.34 -1.38
N GLN A 652 4.37 -12.27 -1.33
CA GLN A 652 4.76 -10.95 -1.83
C GLN A 652 4.29 -9.85 -0.89
N TYR A 653 5.13 -8.81 -0.78
CA TYR A 653 4.72 -7.56 -0.15
C TYR A 653 5.13 -6.37 -1.03
N ASN A 654 4.16 -5.73 -1.69
CA ASN A 654 4.34 -4.75 -2.75
C ASN A 654 5.30 -5.28 -3.84
N THR A 655 6.41 -4.61 -4.13
CA THR A 655 7.41 -5.05 -5.11
C THR A 655 8.35 -6.14 -4.59
N THR A 656 8.41 -6.37 -3.28
CA THR A 656 9.24 -7.41 -2.66
C THR A 656 8.56 -8.78 -2.77
N ILE A 657 9.22 -9.74 -3.42
CA ILE A 657 8.71 -11.09 -3.64
C ILE A 657 9.52 -12.04 -2.75
N TYR A 658 8.89 -12.58 -1.69
CA TYR A 658 9.56 -13.47 -0.72
C TYR A 658 9.69 -14.91 -1.20
N GLY A 659 8.93 -15.30 -2.24
CA GLY A 659 8.91 -16.62 -2.82
C GLY A 659 8.08 -16.65 -4.11
N LEU A 660 8.12 -17.76 -4.83
CA LEU A 660 7.40 -17.92 -6.09
C LEU A 660 6.10 -18.75 -5.94
N ASP A 661 5.68 -18.99 -4.69
CA ASP A 661 4.53 -19.82 -4.39
C ASP A 661 3.35 -18.99 -3.86
N ASP A 662 2.30 -18.85 -4.66
CA ASP A 662 0.98 -18.38 -4.20
C ASP A 662 0.09 -19.59 -3.90
N ARG A 663 0.33 -20.24 -2.75
CA ARG A 663 -0.37 -21.47 -2.42
C ARG A 663 -1.89 -21.28 -2.30
N TYR A 664 -2.37 -20.09 -1.89
CA TYR A 664 -3.80 -19.84 -1.74
C TYR A 664 -4.53 -19.82 -3.08
N ARG A 665 -3.88 -19.39 -4.14
CA ARG A 665 -4.40 -19.43 -5.51
C ARG A 665 -3.92 -20.64 -6.32
N GLY A 666 -3.13 -21.53 -5.70
CA GLY A 666 -2.68 -22.77 -6.32
C GLY A 666 -1.59 -22.59 -7.37
N VAL A 667 -0.77 -21.54 -7.27
CA VAL A 667 0.34 -21.26 -8.17
C VAL A 667 1.66 -21.51 -7.45
N PHE A 668 2.58 -22.27 -8.05
CA PHE A 668 3.84 -22.69 -7.44
C PHE A 668 5.00 -22.57 -8.42
N GLY A 669 6.08 -21.93 -7.97
CA GLY A 669 7.33 -21.78 -8.71
C GLY A 669 7.25 -20.87 -9.95
N ARG A 670 6.15 -20.12 -10.13
CA ARG A 670 5.94 -19.27 -11.30
C ARG A 670 5.02 -18.07 -11.00
N ARG A 671 5.01 -17.09 -11.91
CA ARG A 671 4.17 -15.88 -11.82
C ARG A 671 3.52 -15.48 -13.15
N ASP A 672 3.88 -16.13 -14.25
CA ASP A 672 3.42 -15.88 -15.62
C ASP A 672 2.04 -16.52 -15.87
N VAL A 673 1.04 -16.12 -15.07
CA VAL A 673 -0.32 -16.65 -15.13
C VAL A 673 -1.37 -15.55 -15.29
N LEU A 674 -2.43 -15.88 -16.04
CA LEU A 674 -3.66 -15.08 -16.16
C LEU A 674 -4.81 -15.90 -15.56
N PHE A 675 -5.38 -15.41 -14.47
CA PHE A 675 -6.57 -15.98 -13.82
C PHE A 675 -7.81 -15.58 -14.62
N MET A 676 -8.58 -16.55 -15.09
CA MET A 676 -9.78 -16.33 -15.91
C MET A 676 -10.96 -17.16 -15.43
N ASN A 677 -12.16 -16.57 -15.56
CA ASN A 677 -13.39 -17.32 -15.31
C ASN A 677 -13.57 -18.42 -16.36
N PRO A 678 -14.04 -19.63 -15.99
CA PRO A 678 -14.30 -20.71 -16.97
C PRO A 678 -15.23 -20.31 -18.13
N ALA A 679 -16.23 -19.47 -17.85
CA ALA A 679 -17.16 -18.99 -18.88
C ALA A 679 -16.44 -18.06 -19.88
N ASP A 680 -15.50 -17.23 -19.41
CA ASP A 680 -14.71 -16.36 -20.27
C ASP A 680 -13.70 -17.18 -21.10
N LEU A 681 -13.02 -18.17 -20.50
CA LEU A 681 -12.18 -19.08 -21.26
C LEU A 681 -12.95 -19.69 -22.45
N ALA A 682 -14.14 -20.23 -22.20
CA ALA A 682 -14.99 -20.80 -23.25
C ALA A 682 -15.43 -19.75 -24.29
N LYS A 683 -15.83 -18.53 -23.84
CA LYS A 683 -16.25 -17.43 -24.70
C LYS A 683 -15.15 -16.99 -25.66
N TYR A 684 -13.90 -16.97 -25.21
CA TYR A 684 -12.74 -16.57 -26.01
C TYR A 684 -12.06 -17.74 -26.74
N GLY A 685 -12.63 -18.95 -26.71
CA GLY A 685 -12.07 -20.13 -27.36
C GLY A 685 -10.74 -20.58 -26.75
N LEU A 686 -10.54 -20.34 -25.47
CA LEU A 686 -9.34 -20.68 -24.70
C LEU A 686 -9.59 -21.87 -23.80
N GLU A 687 -8.53 -22.60 -23.47
CA GLU A 687 -8.53 -23.69 -22.52
C GLU A 687 -7.54 -23.43 -21.38
N HIS A 688 -7.77 -24.08 -20.24
CA HIS A 688 -6.82 -24.06 -19.13
C HIS A 688 -5.44 -24.53 -19.57
N GLY A 689 -4.43 -23.69 -19.39
CA GLY A 689 -3.03 -23.94 -19.78
C GLY A 689 -2.64 -23.43 -21.17
N ASP A 690 -3.52 -22.72 -21.87
CA ASP A 690 -3.16 -22.06 -23.12
C ASP A 690 -2.25 -20.86 -22.84
N LEU A 691 -1.32 -20.63 -23.77
CA LEU A 691 -0.55 -19.38 -23.78
C LEU A 691 -1.37 -18.29 -24.48
N VAL A 692 -1.43 -17.14 -23.83
CA VAL A 692 -2.17 -15.97 -24.31
C VAL A 692 -1.31 -14.73 -24.30
N ASP A 693 -1.64 -13.81 -25.21
CA ASP A 693 -1.11 -12.45 -25.25
C ASP A 693 -2.21 -11.50 -24.79
N ILE A 694 -1.82 -10.53 -23.96
CA ILE A 694 -2.70 -9.55 -23.38
C ILE A 694 -2.33 -8.18 -23.94
N GLU A 695 -3.31 -7.43 -24.41
CA GLU A 695 -3.12 -6.08 -24.94
C GLU A 695 -4.08 -5.11 -24.27
N THR A 696 -3.56 -3.97 -23.81
CA THR A 696 -4.37 -2.91 -23.17
C THR A 696 -5.14 -2.13 -24.26
N VAL A 697 -6.41 -1.86 -23.96
CA VAL A 697 -7.27 -0.99 -24.78
C VAL A 697 -7.11 0.44 -24.27
N THR A 698 -6.27 1.25 -24.94
CA THR A 698 -6.03 2.65 -24.57
C THR A 698 -6.78 3.61 -25.49
N ALA A 699 -7.18 4.77 -24.93
CA ALA A 699 -7.73 5.87 -25.72
C ALA A 699 -6.68 6.50 -26.66
N SER A 700 -5.41 6.43 -26.32
CA SER A 700 -4.29 6.96 -27.09
C SER A 700 -3.91 6.10 -28.30
N GLY A 701 -4.45 4.88 -28.41
CA GLY A 701 -4.09 3.92 -29.47
C GLY A 701 -2.71 3.28 -29.30
N ARG A 702 -1.99 3.55 -28.20
CA ARG A 702 -0.73 2.87 -27.88
C ARG A 702 -1.01 1.48 -27.35
N ALA A 703 -0.44 0.46 -27.98
CA ALA A 703 -0.57 -0.92 -27.56
C ALA A 703 0.46 -1.26 -26.48
N LEU A 704 0.01 -1.52 -25.26
CA LEU A 704 0.82 -2.11 -24.19
C LEU A 704 0.55 -3.61 -24.16
N ARG A 705 1.60 -4.43 -24.16
CA ARG A 705 1.46 -5.88 -24.35
C ARG A 705 2.21 -6.68 -23.29
N LEU A 706 1.60 -7.81 -22.92
CA LEU A 706 2.23 -8.85 -22.10
C LEU A 706 1.99 -10.19 -22.81
N GLU A 707 3.07 -10.84 -23.26
CA GLU A 707 2.98 -11.99 -24.14
C GLU A 707 3.28 -13.31 -23.42
N LYS A 708 2.73 -14.42 -23.97
CA LYS A 708 3.03 -15.81 -23.56
C LYS A 708 2.73 -16.08 -22.08
N ILE A 709 1.63 -15.51 -21.58
CA ILE A 709 1.12 -15.76 -20.23
C ILE A 709 0.23 -16.98 -20.24
N THR A 710 0.31 -17.83 -19.23
CA THR A 710 -0.51 -19.04 -19.13
C THR A 710 -1.90 -18.72 -18.58
N ALA A 711 -2.95 -18.88 -19.39
CA ALA A 711 -4.33 -18.74 -18.94
C ALA A 711 -4.72 -19.92 -18.05
N ILE A 712 -5.21 -19.62 -16.84
CA ILE A 712 -5.64 -20.63 -15.87
C ILE A 712 -7.06 -20.36 -15.40
N GLU A 713 -7.82 -21.42 -15.26
CA GLU A 713 -9.17 -21.36 -14.71
C GLU A 713 -9.14 -20.98 -13.22
N TYR A 714 -9.91 -19.94 -12.87
CA TYR A 714 -10.03 -19.47 -11.49
C TYR A 714 -11.45 -18.97 -11.17
N ASP A 715 -11.84 -18.98 -9.91
CA ASP A 715 -13.12 -18.44 -9.44
C ASP A 715 -13.01 -16.89 -9.30
N ILE A 716 -13.19 -16.21 -10.41
CA ILE A 716 -13.19 -14.76 -10.57
C ILE A 716 -14.49 -14.32 -11.27
N ALA A 717 -14.97 -13.11 -11.01
CA ALA A 717 -16.15 -12.56 -11.66
C ALA A 717 -16.02 -12.61 -13.20
N PRO A 718 -17.06 -13.03 -13.94
CA PRO A 718 -17.06 -13.00 -15.40
C PRO A 718 -16.73 -11.61 -15.95
N GLY A 719 -15.99 -11.51 -17.05
CA GLY A 719 -15.53 -10.24 -17.60
C GLY A 719 -14.32 -9.64 -16.89
N SER A 720 -13.88 -10.24 -15.76
CA SER A 720 -12.68 -9.84 -15.03
C SER A 720 -11.56 -10.88 -15.21
N VAL A 721 -10.31 -10.42 -15.27
CA VAL A 721 -9.12 -11.28 -15.31
C VAL A 721 -8.07 -10.79 -14.32
N GLY A 722 -7.23 -11.69 -13.81
CA GLY A 722 -6.20 -11.36 -12.84
C GLY A 722 -4.80 -11.75 -13.32
N ALA A 723 -3.81 -10.89 -13.13
CA ALA A 723 -2.39 -11.21 -13.34
C ALA A 723 -1.54 -10.62 -12.21
N TYR A 724 -0.36 -11.19 -11.99
CA TYR A 724 0.48 -10.73 -10.89
C TYR A 724 1.11 -9.35 -11.15
N TYR A 725 1.12 -8.55 -10.12
CA TYR A 725 1.91 -7.34 -9.95
C TYR A 725 3.30 -7.74 -9.40
N PRO A 726 4.43 -7.20 -9.86
CA PRO A 726 4.52 -6.07 -10.78
C PRO A 726 4.56 -6.45 -12.26
N GLU A 727 4.58 -7.72 -12.62
CA GLU A 727 4.76 -8.20 -13.99
C GLU A 727 3.70 -7.62 -14.95
N ALA A 728 2.46 -7.48 -14.46
CA ALA A 728 1.37 -6.90 -15.25
C ALA A 728 1.38 -5.36 -15.34
N ASN A 729 2.34 -4.66 -14.69
CA ASN A 729 2.43 -3.20 -14.78
C ASN A 729 2.73 -2.69 -16.20
N VAL A 730 3.32 -3.53 -17.02
CA VAL A 730 3.52 -3.22 -18.46
C VAL A 730 2.20 -2.95 -19.19
N LEU A 731 1.08 -3.48 -18.68
CA LEU A 731 -0.26 -3.30 -19.24
C LEU A 731 -0.97 -2.04 -18.71
N VAL A 732 -0.43 -1.33 -17.74
CA VAL A 732 -1.07 -0.16 -17.13
C VAL A 732 -0.49 1.11 -17.77
N PRO A 733 -1.31 1.90 -18.49
CA PRO A 733 -0.84 3.18 -19.03
C PRO A 733 -0.54 4.19 -17.90
N LEU A 734 0.52 4.98 -18.04
CA LEU A 734 0.89 5.99 -17.06
C LEU A 734 -0.19 7.07 -16.86
N ASP A 735 -0.95 7.38 -17.91
CA ASP A 735 -2.05 8.35 -17.92
C ASP A 735 -3.41 7.76 -17.50
N TYR A 736 -3.47 6.45 -17.20
CA TYR A 736 -4.69 5.81 -16.70
C TYR A 736 -4.78 5.94 -15.18
N ILE A 737 -5.26 7.07 -14.73
CA ILE A 737 -5.27 7.51 -13.33
C ILE A 737 -6.67 7.87 -12.83
N ASP A 738 -6.84 7.89 -11.52
CA ASP A 738 -7.91 8.66 -10.87
C ASP A 738 -7.60 10.16 -11.01
N LYS A 739 -8.44 10.88 -11.71
CA LYS A 739 -8.20 12.31 -12.03
C LYS A 739 -8.20 13.23 -10.81
N GLU A 740 -8.86 12.84 -9.72
CA GLU A 740 -8.91 13.65 -8.50
C GLU A 740 -7.66 13.47 -7.63
N SER A 741 -7.15 12.25 -7.54
CA SER A 741 -6.03 11.90 -6.67
C SER A 741 -4.69 11.70 -7.40
N GLY A 742 -4.68 11.60 -8.72
CA GLY A 742 -3.48 11.27 -9.50
C GLY A 742 -3.06 9.80 -9.40
N THR A 743 -3.80 8.95 -8.67
CA THR A 743 -3.41 7.55 -8.43
C THR A 743 -3.52 6.69 -9.69
N PRO A 744 -2.46 5.95 -10.07
CA PRO A 744 -2.53 5.01 -11.19
C PRO A 744 -3.58 3.92 -10.97
N SER A 745 -4.31 3.59 -12.02
CA SER A 745 -5.42 2.65 -11.98
C SER A 745 -4.93 1.23 -12.31
N TYR A 746 -4.40 0.51 -11.32
CA TYR A 746 -3.91 -0.87 -11.48
C TYR A 746 -5.02 -1.92 -11.45
N LYS A 747 -6.23 -1.52 -11.07
CA LYS A 747 -7.42 -2.38 -10.99
C LYS A 747 -8.40 -1.95 -12.06
N SER A 748 -9.06 -2.90 -12.72
CA SER A 748 -9.99 -2.60 -13.80
C SER A 748 -9.37 -1.96 -15.06
N VAL A 749 -8.15 -2.42 -15.46
CA VAL A 749 -7.52 -2.00 -16.71
C VAL A 749 -8.22 -2.70 -17.89
N PRO A 750 -8.72 -1.97 -18.90
CA PRO A 750 -9.39 -2.59 -20.04
C PRO A 750 -8.37 -3.30 -20.95
N VAL A 751 -8.56 -4.60 -21.16
CA VAL A 751 -7.64 -5.45 -21.95
C VAL A 751 -8.38 -6.34 -22.93
N ARG A 752 -7.68 -6.73 -24.00
CA ARG A 752 -8.04 -7.86 -24.87
C ARG A 752 -7.08 -9.01 -24.63
N VAL A 753 -7.61 -10.23 -24.72
CA VAL A 753 -6.83 -11.46 -24.55
C VAL A 753 -7.01 -12.30 -25.83
N ALA A 754 -5.90 -12.77 -26.36
CA ALA A 754 -5.91 -13.65 -27.54
C ALA A 754 -4.93 -14.80 -27.33
N ARG A 755 -5.16 -15.95 -27.96
CA ARG A 755 -4.21 -17.06 -27.96
C ARG A 755 -2.90 -16.61 -28.60
N SER A 756 -1.77 -16.89 -27.95
CA SER A 756 -0.45 -16.58 -28.51
C SER A 756 -0.23 -17.34 -29.79
N ALA A 757 0.34 -16.68 -30.82
CA ALA A 757 0.73 -17.33 -32.03
C ALA A 757 1.77 -18.44 -31.76
N VAL A 758 1.55 -19.62 -32.27
CA VAL A 758 2.56 -20.69 -32.21
C VAL A 758 3.66 -20.29 -33.19
N VAL A 759 4.85 -19.94 -32.64
CA VAL A 759 6.05 -19.65 -33.44
C VAL A 759 6.74 -20.97 -33.79
#